data_c5739688122b3f06bd5bf93fcbc3c23f
#
_entry.id   c5739688122b3f06bd5bf93fcbc3c23f
#
_cell.length_a   1.000
_cell.length_b   1.000
_cell.length_c   1.000
_cell.angle_alpha   90.00
_cell.angle_beta   90.00
_cell.angle_gamma   90.00
#
_symmetry.space_group_name_H-M   'P 1'
#
loop_
_entity.id
_entity.type
_entity.pdbx_description
1 polymer ?
#
loop_
_entity_poly.entity_id
_entity_poly.type
_entity_poly.pdbx_seq_one_letter_code
_entity_poly.pdbx_strand_id
1 'polypeptide(L)'
;MKLSELKTGERGVIVKVTGHGGFRKRIVEMGFIKGKSVEVLLNAPLQDPVKYKIMGYEVSLRRSEADNIEVVSMEEAKEMLKDMDNTKPQYADVAEGSDTEMNDKILMDAAMKKRKVINVALVGNPNCGKTSFFNFVSGAHERVGNYSGVTVDAKEGTTTFEGYQLNIVDLPGTYSLSAYSPEELYVRKQLVEHTPDIILNVIDSSNLERNLYLTTQLVDMHLSIVCALNMFDETEKRGDKVDYDKLSELFGLPMVPTVFKTGRGVDDLLRMVIKLYEGNEGEESHYRHIHIYHGHEIENGISHIQKYLKTDASLRHRYSTRYLGIKLLEGDKDIEALIKTLPNATEILKARDQAAARVKEETLEDSETAIMDAKYGFIHGALKEASFETGDNKDTYLMTHYIDRAITNKYLGFPIFIAMIWLMFEVTFSLGQYPMDWIESFVGWVGEIVGSSMPEGPLKAMITDGIIGGVGSVIVFLPQILILYFFISFMEDSGYMARAAFIMDKLMHKMGLHGKSFIPLIMGFGCNVPAVMATRTIESKRSRLITMLILPMMSCSARLPIYIMIIGTFFARQYQSMVMFSLYIIGIVMAVLISRLFSKYLISGEDTPFVMELPPYRFPTAKAMARHTWEKGKQYLKKMGGVILVASIIVWALGYFPHNDQLTQREQQEQSYIGMIGKTIEPVFRPQGFDWKLDVGLISGIGAKEIVASTLGVLYADNESVADDSDADNDSTKYSLLHTQMTADGITPLAAYCFLLFVLLYFPCIATIAAIKSETGSWKWALFAAGYTTVLAWITSAVVYQIGMLF
;
A
#
# COMPACT_ATOMS: atom_id res chain seq x y z
N MET A 1 -31.24 9.18 15.12
CA MET A 1 -31.16 8.77 13.72
C MET A 1 -29.78 8.20 13.40
N LYS A 2 -29.63 7.45 12.30
CA LYS A 2 -28.33 6.95 11.90
C LYS A 2 -27.59 7.94 11.00
N LEU A 3 -26.25 7.93 11.01
CA LEU A 3 -25.45 8.83 10.19
C LEU A 3 -25.72 8.65 8.68
N SER A 4 -26.04 7.41 8.25
CA SER A 4 -26.39 7.11 6.85
C SER A 4 -27.71 7.73 6.37
N GLU A 5 -28.57 8.17 7.28
CA GLU A 5 -29.87 8.78 6.98
C GLU A 5 -29.78 10.29 6.73
N LEU A 6 -28.67 10.93 7.13
CA LEU A 6 -28.44 12.35 6.85
C LEU A 6 -28.26 12.58 5.35
N LYS A 7 -28.83 13.69 4.86
CA LYS A 7 -28.73 14.12 3.47
C LYS A 7 -27.52 15.01 3.25
N THR A 8 -27.10 15.12 2.00
CA THR A 8 -26.01 16.02 1.61
C THR A 8 -26.28 17.47 2.07
N GLY A 9 -25.32 18.05 2.80
CA GLY A 9 -25.39 19.35 3.42
C GLY A 9 -25.99 19.39 4.82
N GLU A 10 -26.56 18.27 5.31
CA GLU A 10 -27.07 18.19 6.68
C GLU A 10 -25.93 17.93 7.69
N ARG A 11 -26.12 18.46 8.91
CA ARG A 11 -25.20 18.30 10.04
C ARG A 11 -25.90 17.60 11.19
N GLY A 12 -25.16 16.68 11.82
CA GLY A 12 -25.58 16.02 13.03
C GLY A 12 -24.48 16.01 14.08
N VAL A 13 -24.83 15.72 15.34
CA VAL A 13 -23.88 15.51 16.43
C VAL A 13 -23.90 14.03 16.80
N ILE A 14 -22.71 13.43 16.90
CA ILE A 14 -22.55 12.01 17.21
C ILE A 14 -22.94 11.76 18.67
N VAL A 15 -23.87 10.85 18.89
CA VAL A 15 -24.32 10.42 20.23
C VAL A 15 -23.64 9.11 20.62
N LYS A 16 -23.53 8.18 19.68
CA LYS A 16 -22.99 6.84 19.95
C LYS A 16 -22.40 6.21 18.69
N VAL A 17 -21.29 5.51 18.87
CA VAL A 17 -20.72 4.62 17.84
C VAL A 17 -20.98 3.19 18.28
N THR A 18 -21.79 2.47 17.53
CA THR A 18 -22.10 1.05 17.72
C THR A 18 -21.18 0.18 16.87
N GLY A 19 -21.19 -1.12 17.09
CA GLY A 19 -20.27 -2.06 16.43
C GLY A 19 -19.20 -2.61 17.38
N HIS A 20 -18.46 -3.62 16.94
CA HIS A 20 -17.49 -4.32 17.78
C HIS A 20 -16.15 -4.46 17.05
N GLY A 21 -15.07 -4.59 17.84
CA GLY A 21 -13.73 -4.90 17.35
C GLY A 21 -13.09 -3.79 16.52
N GLY A 22 -12.37 -4.19 15.47
CA GLY A 22 -11.56 -3.28 14.65
C GLY A 22 -12.31 -2.16 13.96
N PHE A 23 -13.59 -2.35 13.64
CA PHE A 23 -14.42 -1.32 13.02
C PHE A 23 -14.60 -0.11 13.93
N ARG A 24 -15.10 -0.34 15.17
CA ARG A 24 -15.37 0.74 16.13
C ARG A 24 -14.10 1.52 16.45
N LYS A 25 -12.99 0.79 16.67
CA LYS A 25 -11.69 1.39 16.95
C LYS A 25 -11.25 2.32 15.82
N ARG A 26 -11.29 1.85 14.57
CA ARG A 26 -10.90 2.63 13.41
C ARG A 26 -11.75 3.88 13.20
N ILE A 27 -13.06 3.78 13.43
CA ILE A 27 -13.99 4.91 13.32
C ILE A 27 -13.70 5.97 14.37
N VAL A 28 -13.43 5.55 15.61
CA VAL A 28 -13.09 6.47 16.71
C VAL A 28 -11.71 7.11 16.50
N GLU A 29 -10.70 6.37 16.04
CA GLU A 29 -9.39 6.90 15.64
C GLU A 29 -9.50 7.94 14.52
N MET A 30 -10.51 7.83 13.67
CA MET A 30 -10.87 8.81 12.65
C MET A 30 -11.71 9.97 13.18
N GLY A 31 -11.86 10.08 14.50
CA GLY A 31 -12.52 11.22 15.14
C GLY A 31 -14.04 11.14 15.21
N PHE A 32 -14.69 10.02 14.88
CA PHE A 32 -16.12 9.83 15.09
C PHE A 32 -16.38 9.51 16.56
N ILE A 33 -16.26 10.52 17.40
CA ILE A 33 -16.45 10.43 18.85
C ILE A 33 -17.72 11.16 19.30
N LYS A 34 -18.26 10.77 20.44
CA LYS A 34 -19.45 11.38 21.05
C LYS A 34 -19.27 12.89 21.24
N GLY A 35 -20.30 13.65 20.91
CA GLY A 35 -20.32 15.11 21.04
C GLY A 35 -19.69 15.88 19.87
N LYS A 36 -19.06 15.20 18.89
CA LYS A 36 -18.52 15.87 17.69
C LYS A 36 -19.56 16.04 16.61
N SER A 37 -19.52 17.20 15.91
CA SER A 37 -20.39 17.46 14.77
C SER A 37 -19.84 16.80 13.52
N VAL A 38 -20.71 16.21 12.75
CA VAL A 38 -20.41 15.59 11.45
C VAL A 38 -21.34 16.21 10.37
N GLU A 39 -20.79 16.50 9.20
CA GLU A 39 -21.52 17.05 8.05
C GLU A 39 -21.41 16.11 6.86
N VAL A 40 -22.50 15.87 6.15
CA VAL A 40 -22.52 15.10 4.91
C VAL A 40 -22.16 16.01 3.76
N LEU A 41 -21.01 15.81 3.14
CA LEU A 41 -20.53 16.64 2.03
C LEU A 41 -21.08 16.20 0.68
N LEU A 42 -20.94 14.92 0.34
CA LEU A 42 -21.38 14.36 -0.94
C LEU A 42 -21.45 12.83 -0.91
N ASN A 43 -22.19 12.27 -1.84
CA ASN A 43 -22.24 10.84 -2.11
C ASN A 43 -21.38 10.50 -3.32
N ALA A 44 -20.74 9.32 -3.32
CA ALA A 44 -20.08 8.79 -4.52
C ALA A 44 -21.06 8.69 -5.70
N PRO A 45 -20.58 8.66 -6.96
CA PRO A 45 -21.46 8.54 -8.16
C PRO A 45 -22.44 7.38 -8.09
N LEU A 46 -22.08 6.28 -7.44
CA LEU A 46 -22.93 5.10 -7.20
C LEU A 46 -23.73 5.18 -5.88
N GLN A 47 -23.79 6.37 -5.25
CA GLN A 47 -24.44 6.67 -3.96
C GLN A 47 -23.83 5.97 -2.74
N ASP A 48 -22.70 5.33 -2.88
CA ASP A 48 -21.93 4.66 -1.84
C ASP A 48 -20.49 4.51 -2.32
N PRO A 49 -19.46 4.89 -1.48
CA PRO A 49 -19.53 5.43 -0.13
C PRO A 49 -20.00 6.90 -0.05
N VAL A 50 -20.17 7.41 1.18
CA VAL A 50 -20.57 8.78 1.47
C VAL A 50 -19.39 9.53 2.09
N LYS A 51 -19.20 10.78 1.69
CA LYS A 51 -18.15 11.66 2.18
C LYS A 51 -18.68 12.54 3.29
N TYR A 52 -18.02 12.51 4.42
CA TYR A 52 -18.32 13.26 5.64
C TYR A 52 -17.20 14.22 5.98
N LYS A 53 -17.55 15.34 6.61
CA LYS A 53 -16.60 16.27 7.25
C LYS A 53 -16.69 16.11 8.76
N ILE A 54 -15.58 15.84 9.41
CA ILE A 54 -15.47 15.71 10.86
C ILE A 54 -14.13 16.28 11.32
N MET A 55 -14.11 17.00 12.46
CA MET A 55 -12.88 17.61 13.02
C MET A 55 -12.02 18.37 11.99
N GLY A 56 -12.67 19.02 11.01
CA GLY A 56 -11.98 19.83 10.00
C GLY A 56 -11.38 19.06 8.80
N TYR A 57 -11.48 17.75 8.72
CA TYR A 57 -11.01 16.96 7.58
C TYR A 57 -12.11 16.08 6.96
N GLU A 58 -11.84 15.48 5.82
CA GLU A 58 -12.82 14.77 5.01
C GLU A 58 -12.56 13.26 5.06
N VAL A 59 -13.58 12.49 5.44
CA VAL A 59 -13.56 11.04 5.55
C VAL A 59 -14.68 10.45 4.73
N SER A 60 -14.44 9.33 4.05
CA SER A 60 -15.47 8.56 3.38
C SER A 60 -15.76 7.25 4.12
N LEU A 61 -17.05 6.97 4.30
CA LEU A 61 -17.56 5.74 4.89
C LEU A 61 -18.59 5.12 3.96
N ARG A 62 -18.68 3.81 3.95
CA ARG A 62 -19.80 3.11 3.34
C ARG A 62 -21.07 3.35 4.14
N ARG A 63 -22.24 3.30 3.47
CA ARG A 63 -23.52 3.46 4.17
C ARG A 63 -23.71 2.41 5.27
N SER A 64 -23.33 1.17 5.02
CA SER A 64 -23.38 0.08 6.01
C SER A 64 -22.49 0.35 7.24
N GLU A 65 -21.42 1.10 7.07
CA GLU A 65 -20.53 1.52 8.15
C GLU A 65 -21.13 2.72 8.90
N ALA A 66 -21.67 3.70 8.18
CA ALA A 66 -22.36 4.84 8.75
C ALA A 66 -23.64 4.46 9.52
N ASP A 67 -24.26 3.32 9.21
CA ASP A 67 -25.39 2.74 9.97
C ASP A 67 -25.04 2.41 11.42
N ASN A 68 -23.77 2.25 11.75
CA ASN A 68 -23.29 2.00 13.11
C ASN A 68 -23.00 3.26 13.92
N ILE A 69 -23.26 4.45 13.34
CA ILE A 69 -23.04 5.73 14.03
C ILE A 69 -24.40 6.41 14.23
N GLU A 70 -24.76 6.59 15.48
CA GLU A 70 -25.99 7.29 15.87
C GLU A 70 -25.71 8.79 16.03
N VAL A 71 -26.58 9.60 15.42
CA VAL A 71 -26.48 11.06 15.43
C VAL A 71 -27.82 11.70 15.79
N VAL A 72 -27.77 12.89 16.33
CA VAL A 72 -28.93 13.78 16.57
C VAL A 72 -28.77 15.05 15.78
N SER A 73 -29.89 15.73 15.49
CA SER A 73 -29.83 17.01 14.81
C SER A 73 -29.13 18.07 15.66
N MET A 74 -28.61 19.13 15.01
CA MET A 74 -27.98 20.24 15.74
C MET A 74 -28.93 20.94 16.72
N GLU A 75 -30.24 20.90 16.48
CA GLU A 75 -31.27 21.49 17.33
C GLU A 75 -31.47 20.63 18.58
N GLU A 76 -31.65 19.31 18.41
CA GLU A 76 -31.76 18.35 19.50
C GLU A 76 -30.51 18.32 20.39
N ALA A 77 -29.31 18.41 19.76
CA ALA A 77 -28.05 18.45 20.51
C ALA A 77 -27.92 19.71 21.39
N LYS A 78 -28.43 20.88 20.94
CA LYS A 78 -28.44 22.11 21.72
C LYS A 78 -29.41 22.05 22.88
N GLU A 79 -30.55 21.35 22.78
CA GLU A 79 -31.46 21.11 23.87
C GLU A 79 -30.85 20.19 24.93
N MET A 80 -30.18 19.10 24.51
CA MET A 80 -29.50 18.19 25.44
C MET A 80 -28.33 18.85 26.19
N LEU A 81 -27.64 19.80 25.58
CA LEU A 81 -26.56 20.55 26.28
C LEU A 81 -27.07 21.54 27.30
N LYS A 82 -28.28 22.09 27.16
CA LYS A 82 -28.90 22.97 28.19
C LYS A 82 -29.23 22.24 29.47
N ASP A 83 -29.52 20.94 29.38
CA ASP A 83 -29.80 20.10 30.56
C ASP A 83 -28.53 19.65 31.29
N MET A 84 -27.36 19.64 30.65
CA MET A 84 -26.08 19.21 31.23
C MET A 84 -25.24 20.30 31.93
N ASP A 85 -25.61 21.59 31.81
CA ASP A 85 -24.83 22.72 32.36
C ASP A 85 -24.92 22.86 33.89
N ASN A 86 -25.59 21.95 34.59
CA ASN A 86 -25.76 21.95 36.03
C ASN A 86 -24.80 21.06 36.83
N THR A 87 -23.85 20.39 36.23
CA THR A 87 -22.85 19.57 36.93
C THR A 87 -21.42 20.02 36.60
N LYS A 88 -20.85 20.86 37.49
CA LYS A 88 -19.43 21.21 37.45
C LYS A 88 -18.56 20.02 37.87
N PRO A 89 -17.53 19.64 37.11
CA PRO A 89 -16.57 18.64 37.59
C PRO A 89 -15.66 19.25 38.65
N GLN A 90 -15.59 18.58 39.82
CA GLN A 90 -14.57 18.85 40.82
C GLN A 90 -13.24 18.27 40.34
N TYR A 91 -12.24 19.12 40.16
CA TYR A 91 -10.85 18.70 39.98
C TYR A 91 -10.32 18.17 41.31
N ALA A 92 -9.94 16.90 41.35
CA ALA A 92 -9.27 16.30 42.48
C ALA A 92 -7.74 16.48 42.33
N ASP A 93 -7.09 16.87 43.42
CA ASP A 93 -5.64 17.10 43.52
C ASP A 93 -4.82 15.86 43.09
N VAL A 94 -3.72 16.12 42.37
CA VAL A 94 -2.76 15.14 41.91
C VAL A 94 -2.00 14.55 43.09
N ALA A 95 -2.18 13.25 43.35
CA ALA A 95 -1.36 12.54 44.31
C ALA A 95 0.05 12.30 43.79
N GLU A 96 1.04 12.85 44.47
CA GLU A 96 2.45 12.59 44.26
C GLU A 96 2.76 11.11 44.55
N GLY A 97 3.13 10.35 43.51
CA GLY A 97 3.63 8.97 43.62
C GLY A 97 5.15 8.96 43.83
N SER A 98 5.56 8.35 44.94
CA SER A 98 6.95 8.30 45.41
C SER A 98 7.92 7.58 44.48
N ASP A 99 9.03 8.25 44.20
CA ASP A 99 10.18 7.85 43.40
C ASP A 99 11.11 6.91 44.16
N THR A 100 11.07 5.60 43.83
CA THR A 100 12.12 4.66 44.28
C THR A 100 12.70 3.80 43.12
N GLU A 101 12.26 3.98 41.87
CA GLU A 101 12.71 3.21 40.71
C GLU A 101 13.77 3.91 39.85
N MET A 102 14.30 5.07 40.30
CA MET A 102 15.12 5.99 39.48
C MET A 102 16.62 5.69 39.48
N ASN A 103 17.16 4.99 40.48
CA ASN A 103 18.63 4.93 40.67
C ASN A 103 19.40 4.09 39.66
N ASP A 104 18.89 2.97 39.17
CA ASP A 104 19.60 2.12 38.21
C ASP A 104 19.51 2.66 36.77
N LYS A 105 18.42 3.30 36.44
CA LYS A 105 18.22 3.98 35.14
C LYS A 105 19.12 5.19 35.02
N ILE A 106 19.30 5.95 36.10
CA ILE A 106 20.19 7.14 36.17
C ILE A 106 21.66 6.76 35.98
N LEU A 107 22.12 5.62 36.53
CA LEU A 107 23.50 5.15 36.35
C LEU A 107 23.76 4.64 34.93
N MET A 108 22.78 3.99 34.31
CA MET A 108 22.85 3.54 32.91
C MET A 108 22.79 4.73 31.94
N ASP A 109 21.92 5.69 32.19
CA ASP A 109 21.81 6.93 31.41
C ASP A 109 23.08 7.81 31.53
N ALA A 110 23.71 7.89 32.72
CA ALA A 110 24.96 8.59 32.91
C ALA A 110 26.16 7.93 32.17
N ALA A 111 26.17 6.62 32.01
CA ALA A 111 27.18 5.92 31.23
C ALA A 111 26.96 6.06 29.71
N MET A 112 25.72 6.19 29.26
CA MET A 112 25.36 6.42 27.84
C MET A 112 25.56 7.88 27.40
N LYS A 113 25.34 8.83 28.26
CA LYS A 113 25.57 10.29 28.02
C LYS A 113 26.98 10.64 27.57
N LYS A 114 28.00 9.80 27.83
CA LYS A 114 29.39 10.01 27.34
C LYS A 114 29.59 9.70 25.84
N ARG A 115 28.59 9.13 25.11
CA ARG A 115 28.83 8.60 23.76
C ARG A 115 28.57 9.57 22.62
N LYS A 116 28.09 10.78 22.77
CA LYS A 116 27.75 11.71 21.66
C LYS A 116 27.01 11.06 20.46
N VAL A 117 26.31 9.95 20.70
CA VAL A 117 25.50 9.20 19.73
C VAL A 117 24.11 9.10 20.31
N ILE A 118 23.12 9.60 19.57
CA ILE A 118 21.72 9.62 19.96
C ILE A 118 20.91 8.77 18.98
N ASN A 119 20.16 7.78 19.47
CA ASN A 119 19.25 6.96 18.67
C ASN A 119 17.86 7.60 18.70
N VAL A 120 17.38 8.03 17.54
CA VAL A 120 16.11 8.74 17.38
C VAL A 120 15.14 7.90 16.55
N ALA A 121 13.95 7.62 17.10
CA ALA A 121 12.86 7.02 16.35
C ALA A 121 11.88 8.09 15.86
N LEU A 122 11.63 8.13 14.54
CA LEU A 122 10.58 8.98 13.96
C LEU A 122 9.24 8.26 14.04
N VAL A 123 8.30 8.88 14.74
CA VAL A 123 6.92 8.42 14.89
C VAL A 123 5.97 9.52 14.41
N GLY A 124 4.75 9.18 14.05
CA GLY A 124 3.71 10.14 13.68
C GLY A 124 2.72 9.56 12.69
N ASN A 125 1.64 10.27 12.47
CA ASN A 125 0.55 9.83 11.59
C ASN A 125 1.02 9.67 10.13
N PRO A 126 0.31 8.87 9.31
CA PRO A 126 0.52 8.89 7.87
C PRO A 126 0.40 10.30 7.31
N ASN A 127 1.25 10.64 6.35
CA ASN A 127 1.28 11.93 5.64
C ASN A 127 1.65 13.18 6.47
N CYS A 128 2.06 13.06 7.73
CA CYS A 128 2.53 14.19 8.55
C CYS A 128 3.91 14.73 8.14
N GLY A 129 4.62 14.07 7.21
CA GLY A 129 5.91 14.54 6.68
C GLY A 129 7.16 13.87 7.26
N LYS A 130 7.05 12.72 7.96
CA LYS A 130 8.19 11.95 8.51
C LYS A 130 9.29 11.70 7.50
N THR A 131 8.93 11.08 6.38
CA THR A 131 9.88 10.75 5.31
C THR A 131 10.50 12.00 4.69
N SER A 132 9.79 13.14 4.68
CA SER A 132 10.35 14.42 4.22
C SER A 132 11.45 14.91 5.17
N PHE A 133 11.24 14.83 6.48
CA PHE A 133 12.24 15.11 7.47
C PHE A 133 13.44 14.17 7.37
N PHE A 134 13.18 12.86 7.31
CA PHE A 134 14.21 11.83 7.18
C PHE A 134 15.11 12.10 5.97
N ASN A 135 14.52 12.35 4.79
CA ASN A 135 15.26 12.65 3.57
C ASN A 135 16.02 14.00 3.64
N PHE A 136 15.49 14.97 4.40
CA PHE A 136 16.15 16.28 4.58
C PHE A 136 17.41 16.14 5.42
N VAL A 137 17.37 15.35 6.49
CA VAL A 137 18.42 15.27 7.52
C VAL A 137 19.45 14.17 7.20
N SER A 138 19.03 13.01 6.65
CA SER A 138 19.93 11.88 6.38
C SER A 138 20.76 12.02 5.10
N GLY A 139 20.36 12.88 4.17
CA GLY A 139 21.07 13.07 2.91
C GLY A 139 21.28 11.80 2.10
N ALA A 140 22.54 11.47 1.75
CA ALA A 140 22.92 10.29 0.95
C ALA A 140 23.23 9.03 1.77
N HIS A 141 23.07 9.04 3.09
CA HIS A 141 23.45 7.94 3.98
C HIS A 141 22.27 7.09 4.44
N GLU A 142 21.47 6.60 3.49
CA GLU A 142 20.32 5.73 3.77
C GLU A 142 20.72 4.24 3.77
N ARG A 143 20.26 3.48 4.77
CA ARG A 143 20.24 2.02 4.77
C ARG A 143 18.81 1.52 4.93
N VAL A 144 18.42 0.56 4.11
CA VAL A 144 17.13 -0.14 4.26
C VAL A 144 17.37 -1.36 5.13
N GLY A 145 16.83 -1.36 6.33
CA GLY A 145 16.85 -2.50 7.24
C GLY A 145 15.69 -3.45 6.91
N ASN A 146 16.00 -4.68 6.47
CA ASN A 146 15.02 -5.75 6.37
C ASN A 146 15.01 -6.53 7.68
N TYR A 147 13.99 -6.34 8.50
CA TYR A 147 13.82 -7.11 9.74
C TYR A 147 12.99 -8.37 9.49
N SER A 148 13.51 -9.52 9.98
CA SER A 148 12.89 -10.82 9.79
C SER A 148 11.52 -10.89 10.49
N GLY A 149 10.47 -11.17 9.73
CA GLY A 149 9.14 -11.49 10.25
C GLY A 149 8.01 -10.52 9.90
N VAL A 150 8.28 -9.32 9.38
CA VAL A 150 7.26 -8.36 8.93
C VAL A 150 7.73 -7.74 7.62
N THR A 151 6.83 -7.64 6.63
CA THR A 151 7.09 -7.01 5.31
C THR A 151 7.08 -5.48 5.38
N VAL A 152 7.60 -4.89 6.46
CA VAL A 152 7.64 -3.44 6.66
C VAL A 152 9.11 -3.02 6.66
N ASP A 153 9.49 -2.19 5.69
CA ASP A 153 10.85 -1.66 5.57
C ASP A 153 10.96 -0.40 6.45
N ALA A 154 11.73 -0.45 7.55
CA ALA A 154 12.18 0.75 8.24
C ALA A 154 13.43 1.28 7.53
N LYS A 155 13.51 2.60 7.37
CA LYS A 155 14.70 3.25 6.84
C LYS A 155 15.56 3.78 7.99
N GLU A 156 16.85 3.50 7.92
CA GLU A 156 17.83 3.99 8.88
C GLU A 156 18.74 5.00 8.19
N GLY A 157 19.01 6.11 8.86
CA GLY A 157 19.91 7.14 8.40
C GLY A 157 20.75 7.70 9.54
N THR A 158 21.92 8.22 9.21
CA THR A 158 22.81 8.86 10.18
C THR A 158 23.12 10.28 9.75
N THR A 159 23.12 11.20 10.70
CA THR A 159 23.53 12.59 10.49
C THR A 159 24.38 13.08 11.66
N THR A 160 25.17 14.13 11.45
CA THR A 160 25.93 14.79 12.51
C THR A 160 25.44 16.22 12.66
N PHE A 161 25.14 16.63 13.90
CA PHE A 161 24.70 17.95 14.23
C PHE A 161 25.34 18.41 15.57
N GLU A 162 25.93 19.58 15.63
CA GLU A 162 26.59 20.16 16.81
C GLU A 162 27.53 19.18 17.58
N GLY A 163 28.23 18.29 16.83
CA GLY A 163 29.18 17.33 17.40
C GLY A 163 28.54 16.05 17.93
N TYR A 164 27.22 15.87 17.80
CA TYR A 164 26.48 14.62 18.05
C TYR A 164 26.23 13.87 16.78
N GLN A 165 26.33 12.54 16.84
CA GLN A 165 25.87 11.64 15.79
C GLN A 165 24.43 11.23 16.11
N LEU A 166 23.49 11.52 15.21
CA LEU A 166 22.09 11.13 15.32
C LEU A 166 21.83 9.95 14.41
N ASN A 167 21.45 8.81 14.98
CA ASN A 167 21.00 7.63 14.26
C ASN A 167 19.47 7.68 14.20
N ILE A 168 18.92 7.91 13.04
CA ILE A 168 17.49 8.15 12.85
C ILE A 168 16.85 6.92 12.19
N VAL A 169 15.80 6.39 12.79
CA VAL A 169 14.98 5.29 12.25
C VAL A 169 13.63 5.85 11.85
N ASP A 170 13.27 5.81 10.54
CA ASP A 170 11.95 6.21 10.04
C ASP A 170 10.98 5.03 10.20
N LEU A 171 10.07 5.13 11.16
CA LEU A 171 9.04 4.13 11.41
C LEU A 171 7.80 4.39 10.55
N PRO A 172 7.05 3.33 10.19
CA PRO A 172 5.79 3.48 9.44
C PRO A 172 4.84 4.48 10.08
N GLY A 173 4.03 5.15 9.25
CA GLY A 173 2.98 6.04 9.73
C GLY A 173 1.86 5.26 10.41
N THR A 174 1.47 5.69 11.61
CA THR A 174 0.41 5.03 12.39
C THR A 174 -0.46 6.08 13.09
N TYR A 175 -1.74 5.79 13.22
CA TYR A 175 -2.68 6.66 13.93
C TYR A 175 -2.76 6.32 15.42
N SER A 176 -2.41 5.09 15.77
CA SER A 176 -2.40 4.60 17.15
C SER A 176 -1.32 3.52 17.34
N LEU A 177 -1.02 3.18 18.59
CA LEU A 177 -0.13 2.08 18.97
C LEU A 177 -0.92 0.82 19.35
N SER A 178 -2.08 0.63 18.73
CA SER A 178 -2.85 -0.59 18.89
C SER A 178 -2.27 -1.73 18.05
N ALA A 179 -2.54 -2.98 18.43
CA ALA A 179 -2.07 -4.15 17.67
C ALA A 179 -2.99 -4.52 16.51
N TYR A 180 -3.67 -3.54 15.91
CA TYR A 180 -4.68 -3.82 14.89
C TYR A 180 -4.09 -3.97 13.49
N SER A 181 -3.15 -3.09 13.11
CA SER A 181 -2.43 -3.21 11.84
C SER A 181 -1.01 -3.77 12.04
N PRO A 182 -0.42 -4.42 11.03
CA PRO A 182 0.97 -4.87 11.11
C PRO A 182 1.94 -3.73 11.33
N GLU A 183 1.65 -2.56 10.76
CA GLU A 183 2.44 -1.35 10.89
C GLU A 183 2.43 -0.83 12.32
N GLU A 184 1.24 -0.76 12.96
CA GLU A 184 1.08 -0.36 14.35
C GLU A 184 1.80 -1.31 15.31
N LEU A 185 1.63 -2.62 15.09
CA LEU A 185 2.33 -3.63 15.86
C LEU A 185 3.86 -3.53 15.70
N TYR A 186 4.33 -3.24 14.48
CA TYR A 186 5.75 -3.06 14.22
C TYR A 186 6.31 -1.83 14.93
N VAL A 187 5.63 -0.67 14.83
CA VAL A 187 6.05 0.56 15.52
C VAL A 187 6.12 0.31 17.03
N ARG A 188 5.07 -0.31 17.62
CA ARG A 188 5.04 -0.62 19.04
C ARG A 188 6.19 -1.53 19.47
N LYS A 189 6.46 -2.60 18.71
CA LYS A 189 7.57 -3.51 19.00
C LYS A 189 8.93 -2.80 18.94
N GLN A 190 9.14 -1.96 17.92
CA GLN A 190 10.38 -1.20 17.80
C GLN A 190 10.60 -0.25 18.97
N LEU A 191 9.56 0.44 19.44
CA LEU A 191 9.68 1.35 20.58
C LEU A 191 9.94 0.61 21.89
N VAL A 192 9.45 -0.62 22.05
CA VAL A 192 9.62 -1.41 23.27
C VAL A 192 10.90 -2.27 23.26
N GLU A 193 11.21 -2.94 22.13
CA GLU A 193 12.33 -3.86 22.04
C GLU A 193 13.67 -3.16 21.82
N HIS A 194 13.66 -2.04 21.10
CA HIS A 194 14.87 -1.28 20.75
C HIS A 194 14.96 0.10 21.43
N THR A 195 14.14 0.35 22.42
CA THR A 195 14.02 1.57 23.24
C THR A 195 14.90 2.72 22.74
N PRO A 196 14.41 3.63 21.86
CA PRO A 196 15.21 4.73 21.35
C PRO A 196 15.55 5.69 22.49
N ASP A 197 16.67 6.43 22.38
CA ASP A 197 17.02 7.46 23.36
C ASP A 197 15.99 8.59 23.34
N ILE A 198 15.49 8.95 22.13
CA ILE A 198 14.46 9.98 21.94
C ILE A 198 13.47 9.54 20.85
N ILE A 199 12.20 9.78 21.08
CA ILE A 199 11.15 9.72 20.08
C ILE A 199 10.94 11.11 19.50
N LEU A 200 11.08 11.25 18.19
CA LEU A 200 10.67 12.43 17.46
C LEU A 200 9.29 12.20 16.86
N ASN A 201 8.26 12.74 17.51
CA ASN A 201 6.88 12.63 17.07
C ASN A 201 6.54 13.77 16.11
N VAL A 202 6.27 13.41 14.84
CA VAL A 202 5.92 14.37 13.78
C VAL A 202 4.42 14.53 13.72
N ILE A 203 3.94 15.72 14.00
CA ILE A 203 2.53 16.12 14.11
C ILE A 203 2.18 17.02 12.90
N ASP A 204 1.11 16.72 12.19
CA ASP A 204 0.53 17.64 11.22
C ASP A 204 -0.21 18.75 11.97
N SER A 205 0.36 19.96 12.00
CA SER A 205 -0.19 21.11 12.71
C SER A 205 -1.53 21.59 12.13
N SER A 206 -1.84 21.22 10.91
CA SER A 206 -3.12 21.54 10.28
C SER A 206 -4.29 20.65 10.78
N ASN A 207 -3.99 19.56 11.51
CA ASN A 207 -4.95 18.59 12.04
C ASN A 207 -4.55 18.16 13.48
N LEU A 208 -4.33 19.12 14.36
CA LEU A 208 -3.78 18.90 15.69
C LEU A 208 -4.58 17.91 16.53
N GLU A 209 -5.89 18.09 16.66
CA GLU A 209 -6.74 17.28 17.53
C GLU A 209 -6.60 15.78 17.28
N ARG A 210 -6.53 15.40 16.01
CA ARG A 210 -6.36 14.01 15.62
C ARG A 210 -4.94 13.50 15.81
N ASN A 211 -3.95 14.30 15.46
CA ASN A 211 -2.54 13.89 15.54
C ASN A 211 -2.07 13.77 17.00
N LEU A 212 -2.64 14.56 17.91
CA LEU A 212 -2.35 14.51 19.33
C LEU A 212 -2.81 13.22 20.00
N TYR A 213 -3.75 12.46 19.41
CA TYR A 213 -4.16 11.16 19.95
C TYR A 213 -3.01 10.16 20.04
N LEU A 214 -2.18 10.06 18.99
CA LEU A 214 -0.97 9.24 19.03
C LEU A 214 0.01 9.76 20.11
N THR A 215 0.13 11.08 20.25
CA THR A 215 0.97 11.70 21.29
C THR A 215 0.53 11.25 22.69
N THR A 216 -0.78 11.19 22.98
CA THR A 216 -1.27 10.70 24.29
C THR A 216 -0.88 9.25 24.56
N GLN A 217 -0.81 8.41 23.54
CA GLN A 217 -0.39 7.01 23.70
C GLN A 217 1.12 6.87 23.89
N LEU A 218 1.91 7.75 23.25
CA LEU A 218 3.36 7.80 23.47
C LEU A 218 3.70 8.29 24.88
N VAL A 219 2.94 9.26 25.41
CA VAL A 219 3.09 9.73 26.80
C VAL A 219 2.86 8.57 27.79
N ASP A 220 1.86 7.73 27.57
CA ASP A 220 1.60 6.57 28.41
C ASP A 220 2.78 5.58 28.49
N MET A 221 3.64 5.55 27.46
CA MET A 221 4.82 4.66 27.40
C MET A 221 6.00 5.12 28.25
N HIS A 222 5.99 6.33 28.78
CA HIS A 222 7.06 6.92 29.59
C HIS A 222 8.41 7.01 28.85
N LEU A 223 8.41 7.42 27.58
CA LEU A 223 9.58 7.61 26.76
C LEU A 223 9.89 9.11 26.58
N SER A 224 11.14 9.45 26.30
CA SER A 224 11.55 10.84 26.02
C SER A 224 11.05 11.25 24.63
N ILE A 225 10.18 12.28 24.56
CA ILE A 225 9.50 12.67 23.33
C ILE A 225 9.77 14.14 23.01
N VAL A 226 10.09 14.41 21.75
CA VAL A 226 10.10 15.76 21.16
C VAL A 226 9.02 15.77 20.06
N CYS A 227 8.18 16.79 20.04
CA CYS A 227 7.13 16.94 19.04
C CYS A 227 7.53 17.98 17.99
N ALA A 228 7.49 17.60 16.72
CA ALA A 228 7.65 18.51 15.59
C ALA A 228 6.28 18.88 15.03
N LEU A 229 5.84 20.13 15.18
CA LEU A 229 4.61 20.65 14.58
C LEU A 229 4.89 21.00 13.11
N ASN A 230 4.79 20.00 12.23
CA ASN A 230 5.11 20.16 10.81
C ASN A 230 3.93 20.75 10.02
N MET A 231 4.21 21.22 8.80
CA MET A 231 3.24 21.92 7.95
C MET A 231 2.71 23.21 8.59
N PHE A 232 3.53 23.83 9.44
CA PHE A 232 3.15 25.03 10.16
C PHE A 232 2.83 26.22 9.22
N ASP A 233 3.43 26.23 8.01
CA ASP A 233 3.08 27.19 6.96
C ASP A 233 1.63 27.06 6.45
N GLU A 234 1.03 25.87 6.54
CA GLU A 234 -0.38 25.66 6.19
C GLU A 234 -1.30 26.18 7.29
N THR A 235 -0.92 25.99 8.56
CA THR A 235 -1.62 26.55 9.73
C THR A 235 -1.58 28.09 9.69
N GLU A 236 -0.41 28.69 9.41
CA GLU A 236 -0.26 30.14 9.23
C GLU A 236 -1.13 30.67 8.08
N LYS A 237 -1.15 29.97 6.92
CA LYS A 237 -1.98 30.37 5.76
C LYS A 237 -3.49 30.29 6.02
N ARG A 238 -3.92 29.34 6.84
CA ARG A 238 -5.33 29.22 7.26
C ARG A 238 -5.73 30.32 8.23
N GLY A 239 -4.77 30.95 8.87
CA GLY A 239 -5.00 31.91 9.93
C GLY A 239 -5.39 31.24 11.25
N ASP A 240 -5.09 29.94 11.38
CA ASP A 240 -5.30 29.21 12.63
C ASP A 240 -4.36 29.78 13.68
N LYS A 241 -4.86 30.06 14.86
CA LYS A 241 -4.08 30.53 16.00
C LYS A 241 -3.96 29.42 17.01
N VAL A 242 -2.76 29.18 17.48
CA VAL A 242 -2.47 28.21 18.53
C VAL A 242 -1.29 28.72 19.37
N ASP A 243 -1.45 28.73 20.67
CA ASP A 243 -0.35 28.94 21.60
C ASP A 243 0.34 27.61 21.85
N TYR A 244 1.38 27.34 21.03
CA TYR A 244 2.13 26.09 21.10
C TYR A 244 3.03 25.99 22.32
N ASP A 245 3.41 27.10 22.96
CA ASP A 245 4.15 27.11 24.21
C ASP A 245 3.24 26.63 25.35
N LYS A 246 2.00 27.14 25.39
CA LYS A 246 0.99 26.64 26.32
C LYS A 246 0.61 25.19 26.09
N LEU A 247 0.49 24.78 24.81
CA LEU A 247 0.23 23.38 24.46
C LEU A 247 1.37 22.47 24.89
N SER A 248 2.62 22.92 24.73
CA SER A 248 3.82 22.24 25.21
C SER A 248 3.81 22.06 26.74
N GLU A 249 3.44 23.09 27.48
CA GLU A 249 3.29 23.04 28.94
C GLU A 249 2.21 22.01 29.37
N LEU A 250 1.04 22.05 28.72
CA LEU A 250 -0.09 21.16 29.01
C LEU A 250 0.20 19.67 28.73
N PHE A 251 0.95 19.38 27.68
CA PHE A 251 1.40 18.03 27.37
C PHE A 251 2.69 17.62 28.09
N GLY A 252 3.38 18.56 28.73
CA GLY A 252 4.67 18.32 29.37
C GLY A 252 5.76 17.89 28.38
N LEU A 253 5.64 18.23 27.09
CA LEU A 253 6.51 17.81 25.99
C LEU A 253 7.01 19.03 25.19
N PRO A 254 8.28 19.09 24.79
CA PRO A 254 8.75 20.14 23.90
C PRO A 254 8.08 20.03 22.53
N MET A 255 7.52 21.14 22.05
CA MET A 255 6.84 21.25 20.76
C MET A 255 7.51 22.33 19.92
N VAL A 256 8.02 21.97 18.73
CA VAL A 256 8.76 22.87 17.85
C VAL A 256 8.02 23.03 16.52
N PRO A 257 7.63 24.27 16.14
CA PRO A 257 7.04 24.55 14.83
C PRO A 257 8.05 24.30 13.70
N THR A 258 7.66 23.55 12.67
CA THR A 258 8.55 23.16 11.58
C THR A 258 7.86 23.19 10.22
N VAL A 259 8.66 23.39 9.16
CA VAL A 259 8.24 23.24 7.77
C VAL A 259 9.31 22.43 7.05
N PHE A 260 9.20 21.11 7.05
CA PHE A 260 10.25 20.24 6.51
C PHE A 260 10.50 20.44 5.01
N LYS A 261 9.51 20.93 4.27
CA LYS A 261 9.64 21.26 2.85
C LYS A 261 10.70 22.33 2.58
N THR A 262 10.85 23.30 3.49
CA THR A 262 11.78 24.43 3.38
C THR A 262 12.98 24.31 4.32
N GLY A 263 12.94 23.41 5.30
CA GLY A 263 13.93 23.29 6.36
C GLY A 263 13.73 24.24 7.54
N ARG A 264 12.68 25.09 7.54
CA ARG A 264 12.38 26.01 8.64
C ARG A 264 12.13 25.24 9.94
N GLY A 265 12.82 25.61 11.02
CA GLY A 265 12.66 25.01 12.35
C GLY A 265 13.37 23.67 12.54
N VAL A 266 14.06 23.12 11.54
CA VAL A 266 14.75 21.82 11.67
C VAL A 266 15.94 21.90 12.60
N ASP A 267 16.75 22.98 12.53
CA ASP A 267 17.91 23.17 13.40
C ASP A 267 17.47 23.32 14.87
N ASP A 268 16.39 24.06 15.13
CA ASP A 268 15.84 24.24 16.47
C ASP A 268 15.29 22.91 17.02
N LEU A 269 14.67 22.10 16.15
CA LEU A 269 14.20 20.77 16.49
C LEU A 269 15.37 19.84 16.89
N LEU A 270 16.46 19.84 16.12
CA LEU A 270 17.64 19.02 16.41
C LEU A 270 18.36 19.50 17.70
N ARG A 271 18.44 20.82 17.96
CA ARG A 271 18.92 21.36 19.24
C ARG A 271 18.06 20.91 20.41
N MET A 272 16.74 20.90 20.23
CA MET A 272 15.81 20.43 21.27
C MET A 272 16.01 18.94 21.58
N VAL A 273 16.25 18.11 20.54
CA VAL A 273 16.60 16.70 20.71
C VAL A 273 17.86 16.53 21.54
N ILE A 274 18.92 17.30 21.25
CA ILE A 274 20.19 17.26 22.00
C ILE A 274 19.98 17.76 23.44
N LYS A 275 19.27 18.88 23.63
CA LYS A 275 18.98 19.44 24.94
C LYS A 275 18.23 18.48 25.85
N LEU A 276 17.24 17.78 25.30
CA LEU A 276 16.47 16.76 26.03
C LEU A 276 17.35 15.54 26.37
N TYR A 277 18.24 15.13 25.45
CA TYR A 277 19.18 14.01 25.67
C TYR A 277 20.23 14.34 26.76
N GLU A 278 20.74 15.57 26.77
CA GLU A 278 21.74 16.02 27.78
C GLU A 278 21.15 16.10 29.19
N GLY A 279 19.81 16.26 29.29
CA GLY A 279 19.11 16.37 30.58
C GLY A 279 19.70 17.50 31.42
N ASN A 280 19.81 18.72 30.89
CA ASN A 280 20.36 19.85 31.61
C ASN A 280 19.51 20.20 32.83
N GLU A 281 19.92 19.72 33.98
CA GLU A 281 19.31 19.90 35.30
C GLU A 281 19.57 21.32 35.89
N GLY A 282 19.72 22.35 35.08
CA GLY A 282 20.20 23.64 35.57
C GLY A 282 19.25 24.81 35.46
N GLU A 283 18.30 24.78 34.55
CA GLU A 283 17.32 25.87 34.38
C GLU A 283 15.94 25.27 34.18
N GLU A 284 14.98 25.68 35.01
CA GLU A 284 13.55 25.36 35.04
C GLU A 284 13.07 24.56 33.82
N SER A 285 13.19 23.23 33.84
CA SER A 285 12.61 22.42 32.81
C SER A 285 11.09 22.47 33.01
N HIS A 286 10.41 23.28 32.18
CA HIS A 286 8.95 23.34 32.11
C HIS A 286 8.31 22.02 31.65
N TYR A 287 9.12 21.02 31.32
CA TYR A 287 8.68 19.73 30.80
C TYR A 287 8.58 18.73 31.94
N ARG A 288 7.35 18.56 32.45
CA ARG A 288 7.02 17.53 33.44
C ARG A 288 6.42 16.34 32.75
N HIS A 289 6.79 15.14 33.18
CA HIS A 289 6.07 13.94 32.75
C HIS A 289 4.65 14.02 33.28
N ILE A 290 3.67 14.05 32.37
CA ILE A 290 2.25 14.12 32.74
C ILE A 290 1.61 12.73 32.66
N HIS A 291 0.59 12.52 33.48
CA HIS A 291 -0.32 11.39 33.38
C HIS A 291 -1.69 11.89 32.94
N ILE A 292 -2.20 11.30 31.86
CA ILE A 292 -3.57 11.60 31.42
C ILE A 292 -4.52 10.88 32.37
N TYR A 293 -5.41 11.64 32.99
CA TYR A 293 -6.42 11.11 33.90
C TYR A 293 -7.62 10.57 33.11
N HIS A 294 -7.93 9.29 33.30
CA HIS A 294 -8.97 8.60 32.53
C HIS A 294 -10.33 8.51 33.26
N GLY A 295 -10.46 9.14 34.41
CA GLY A 295 -11.63 9.00 35.28
C GLY A 295 -11.40 8.07 36.46
N HIS A 296 -12.17 8.29 37.57
CA HIS A 296 -11.90 7.65 38.85
C HIS A 296 -11.87 6.11 38.79
N GLU A 297 -12.86 5.49 38.18
CA GLU A 297 -12.95 4.03 38.11
C GLU A 297 -11.87 3.38 37.22
N ILE A 298 -11.51 4.05 36.13
CA ILE A 298 -10.43 3.56 35.27
C ILE A 298 -9.08 3.66 36.01
N GLU A 299 -8.81 4.77 36.70
CA GLU A 299 -7.57 4.94 37.47
C GLU A 299 -7.47 3.96 38.62
N ASN A 300 -8.59 3.69 39.33
CA ASN A 300 -8.67 2.65 40.36
C ASN A 300 -8.38 1.26 39.76
N GLY A 301 -8.94 0.98 38.57
CA GLY A 301 -8.70 -0.25 37.86
C GLY A 301 -7.22 -0.41 37.45
N ILE A 302 -6.62 0.66 36.89
CA ILE A 302 -5.18 0.70 36.53
C ILE A 302 -4.33 0.44 37.77
N SER A 303 -4.60 1.15 38.88
CA SER A 303 -3.84 1.02 40.12
C SER A 303 -3.92 -0.41 40.69
N HIS A 304 -5.12 -1.02 40.62
CA HIS A 304 -5.32 -2.39 41.08
C HIS A 304 -4.57 -3.41 40.23
N ILE A 305 -4.54 -3.25 38.88
CA ILE A 305 -3.78 -4.10 37.98
C ILE A 305 -2.26 -3.90 38.18
N GLN A 306 -1.80 -2.64 38.34
CA GLN A 306 -0.41 -2.30 38.61
C GLN A 306 0.14 -2.98 39.85
N LYS A 307 -0.66 -3.16 40.90
CA LYS A 307 -0.24 -3.84 42.12
C LYS A 307 0.28 -5.25 41.85
N TYR A 308 -0.34 -5.98 40.92
CA TYR A 308 0.10 -7.32 40.52
C TYR A 308 1.23 -7.27 39.49
N LEU A 309 1.24 -6.30 38.58
CA LEU A 309 2.30 -6.12 37.59
C LEU A 309 3.65 -5.76 38.23
N LYS A 310 3.63 -4.96 39.32
CA LYS A 310 4.84 -4.55 40.06
C LYS A 310 5.55 -5.67 40.79
N THR A 311 4.95 -6.84 40.95
CA THR A 311 5.59 -8.01 41.58
C THR A 311 6.62 -8.69 40.67
N ASP A 312 6.54 -8.46 39.33
CA ASP A 312 7.47 -9.07 38.39
C ASP A 312 8.54 -8.04 37.94
N ALA A 313 9.80 -8.30 38.35
CA ALA A 313 10.92 -7.43 38.05
C ALA A 313 11.26 -7.41 36.55
N SER A 314 11.03 -8.49 35.81
CA SER A 314 11.36 -8.61 34.38
C SER A 314 10.52 -7.69 33.51
N LEU A 315 9.26 -7.46 33.90
CA LEU A 315 8.35 -6.54 33.19
C LEU A 315 8.70 -5.08 33.45
N ARG A 316 9.09 -4.73 34.70
CA ARG A 316 9.39 -3.35 35.11
C ARG A 316 10.54 -2.73 34.32
N HIS A 317 11.51 -3.53 33.89
CA HIS A 317 12.64 -3.07 33.09
C HIS A 317 12.30 -2.81 31.61
N ARG A 318 11.20 -3.40 31.11
CA ARG A 318 10.84 -3.32 29.71
C ARG A 318 9.62 -2.45 29.42
N TYR A 319 8.65 -2.39 30.34
CA TYR A 319 7.36 -1.74 30.13
C TYR A 319 6.99 -0.86 31.32
N SER A 320 6.39 0.29 31.03
CA SER A 320 5.65 1.01 32.06
C SER A 320 4.46 0.15 32.54
N THR A 321 4.38 -0.10 33.87
CA THR A 321 3.28 -0.89 34.45
C THR A 321 1.93 -0.20 34.24
N ARG A 322 1.90 1.16 34.17
CA ARG A 322 0.71 1.94 33.85
C ARG A 322 0.27 1.68 32.40
N TYR A 323 1.18 1.72 31.46
CA TYR A 323 0.92 1.40 30.05
C TYR A 323 0.32 0.01 29.89
N LEU A 324 0.90 -1.01 30.56
CA LEU A 324 0.36 -2.37 30.52
C LEU A 324 -1.06 -2.44 31.10
N GLY A 325 -1.32 -1.73 32.21
CA GLY A 325 -2.65 -1.66 32.82
C GLY A 325 -3.69 -1.03 31.87
N ILE A 326 -3.35 0.09 31.24
CA ILE A 326 -4.21 0.76 30.26
C ILE A 326 -4.48 -0.19 29.07
N LYS A 327 -3.44 -0.82 28.49
CA LYS A 327 -3.59 -1.73 27.36
C LYS A 327 -4.40 -2.99 27.69
N LEU A 328 -4.30 -3.52 28.91
CA LEU A 328 -5.14 -4.62 29.36
C LEU A 328 -6.61 -4.21 29.45
N LEU A 329 -6.92 -2.99 29.94
CA LEU A 329 -8.28 -2.46 29.98
C LEU A 329 -8.82 -2.12 28.58
N GLU A 330 -7.96 -1.74 27.64
CA GLU A 330 -8.31 -1.58 26.23
C GLU A 330 -8.53 -2.93 25.50
N GLY A 331 -8.30 -4.08 26.16
CA GLY A 331 -8.48 -5.42 25.58
C GLY A 331 -7.44 -5.80 24.52
N ASP A 332 -6.21 -5.31 24.66
CA ASP A 332 -5.12 -5.59 23.72
C ASP A 332 -4.69 -7.06 23.79
N LYS A 333 -4.89 -7.80 22.69
CA LYS A 333 -4.64 -9.26 22.61
C LYS A 333 -3.16 -9.64 22.75
N ASP A 334 -2.23 -8.81 22.28
CA ASP A 334 -0.81 -9.11 22.37
C ASP A 334 -0.28 -8.92 23.78
N ILE A 335 -0.76 -7.86 24.45
CA ILE A 335 -0.44 -7.66 25.88
C ILE A 335 -1.08 -8.75 26.72
N GLU A 336 -2.32 -9.15 26.41
CA GLU A 336 -2.94 -10.30 27.09
C GLU A 336 -2.15 -11.59 26.88
N ALA A 337 -1.64 -11.85 25.67
CA ALA A 337 -0.77 -12.99 25.38
C ALA A 337 0.54 -12.92 26.17
N LEU A 338 1.16 -11.73 26.27
CA LEU A 338 2.34 -11.50 27.10
C LEU A 338 2.07 -11.80 28.57
N ILE A 339 0.96 -11.28 29.12
CA ILE A 339 0.58 -11.50 30.52
C ILE A 339 0.33 -13.00 30.81
N LYS A 340 -0.27 -13.74 29.87
CA LYS A 340 -0.49 -15.19 30.02
C LYS A 340 0.81 -16.01 30.18
N THR A 341 1.96 -15.47 29.88
CA THR A 341 3.27 -16.13 30.12
C THR A 341 3.80 -15.95 31.52
N LEU A 342 3.14 -15.11 32.34
CA LEU A 342 3.59 -14.78 33.70
C LEU A 342 3.03 -15.75 34.74
N PRO A 343 3.74 -15.96 35.88
CA PRO A 343 3.29 -16.84 36.95
C PRO A 343 1.96 -16.36 37.59
N ASN A 344 1.72 -15.07 37.68
CA ASN A 344 0.55 -14.42 38.28
C ASN A 344 -0.51 -13.97 37.25
N ALA A 345 -0.50 -14.54 36.02
CA ALA A 345 -1.40 -14.21 34.94
C ALA A 345 -2.88 -14.24 35.34
N THR A 346 -3.29 -15.27 36.10
CA THR A 346 -4.68 -15.46 36.51
C THR A 346 -5.18 -14.32 37.39
N GLU A 347 -4.33 -13.82 38.27
CA GLU A 347 -4.68 -12.71 39.22
C GLU A 347 -4.78 -11.40 38.44
N ILE A 348 -3.85 -11.13 37.54
CA ILE A 348 -3.84 -9.92 36.67
C ILE A 348 -5.09 -9.89 35.79
N LEU A 349 -5.41 -10.98 35.10
CA LEU A 349 -6.58 -11.06 34.23
C LEU A 349 -7.89 -10.93 35.01
N LYS A 350 -7.97 -11.53 36.22
CA LYS A 350 -9.13 -11.36 37.09
C LYS A 350 -9.30 -9.92 37.58
N ALA A 351 -8.19 -9.25 37.92
CA ALA A 351 -8.22 -7.83 38.29
C ALA A 351 -8.69 -6.94 37.13
N ARG A 352 -8.22 -7.22 35.88
CA ARG A 352 -8.70 -6.57 34.66
C ARG A 352 -10.21 -6.75 34.48
N ASP A 353 -10.69 -7.99 34.54
CA ASP A 353 -12.13 -8.29 34.32
C ASP A 353 -13.03 -7.61 35.35
N GLN A 354 -12.59 -7.55 36.58
CA GLN A 354 -13.29 -6.83 37.64
C GLN A 354 -13.31 -5.32 37.43
N ALA A 355 -12.17 -4.75 36.99
CA ALA A 355 -12.07 -3.33 36.69
C ALA A 355 -12.95 -2.96 35.48
N ALA A 356 -12.87 -3.77 34.40
CA ALA A 356 -13.68 -3.55 33.18
C ALA A 356 -15.20 -3.64 33.49
N ALA A 357 -15.61 -4.57 34.35
CA ALA A 357 -17.01 -4.69 34.78
C ALA A 357 -17.48 -3.46 35.52
N ARG A 358 -16.67 -2.92 36.47
CA ARG A 358 -17.02 -1.69 37.22
C ARG A 358 -17.12 -0.47 36.29
N VAL A 359 -16.16 -0.29 35.41
CA VAL A 359 -16.19 0.79 34.42
C VAL A 359 -17.47 0.72 33.58
N LYS A 360 -17.86 -0.48 33.13
CA LYS A 360 -19.09 -0.67 32.37
C LYS A 360 -20.37 -0.40 33.20
N GLU A 361 -20.37 -0.71 34.45
CA GLU A 361 -21.51 -0.45 35.35
C GLU A 361 -21.72 1.05 35.61
N GLU A 362 -20.62 1.82 35.76
CA GLU A 362 -20.69 3.26 36.05
C GLU A 362 -20.84 4.13 34.77
N THR A 363 -20.08 3.82 33.74
CA THR A 363 -20.07 4.64 32.52
C THR A 363 -21.07 4.18 31.46
N LEU A 364 -21.67 3.00 31.62
CA LEU A 364 -22.51 2.32 30.63
C LEU A 364 -21.79 2.04 29.32
N GLU A 365 -20.48 2.17 29.29
CA GLU A 365 -19.58 2.00 28.12
C GLU A 365 -18.51 0.98 28.44
N ASP A 366 -17.93 0.38 27.37
CA ASP A 366 -16.78 -0.52 27.53
C ASP A 366 -15.53 0.28 27.93
N SER A 367 -14.64 -0.32 28.72
CA SER A 367 -13.41 0.32 29.22
C SER A 367 -12.52 0.88 28.10
N GLU A 368 -12.47 0.22 26.93
CA GLU A 368 -11.77 0.72 25.74
C GLU A 368 -12.33 2.08 25.30
N THR A 369 -13.65 2.20 25.23
CA THR A 369 -14.31 3.44 24.80
C THR A 369 -14.10 4.56 25.82
N ALA A 370 -14.28 4.26 27.09
CA ALA A 370 -14.13 5.22 28.16
C ALA A 370 -12.70 5.79 28.24
N ILE A 371 -11.67 4.96 28.01
CA ILE A 371 -10.26 5.41 27.92
C ILE A 371 -10.04 6.31 26.70
N MET A 372 -10.60 5.94 25.53
CA MET A 372 -10.48 6.78 24.31
C MET A 372 -11.18 8.12 24.48
N ASP A 373 -12.38 8.14 25.04
CA ASP A 373 -13.12 9.38 25.28
C ASP A 373 -12.41 10.29 26.28
N ALA A 374 -11.78 9.74 27.32
CA ALA A 374 -10.97 10.49 28.26
C ALA A 374 -9.74 11.13 27.58
N LYS A 375 -9.03 10.38 26.69
CA LYS A 375 -7.89 10.91 25.92
C LYS A 375 -8.30 12.07 24.99
N TYR A 376 -9.41 11.91 24.27
CA TYR A 376 -9.93 13.00 23.43
C TYR A 376 -10.46 14.18 24.26
N GLY A 377 -11.06 13.92 25.42
CA GLY A 377 -11.45 14.96 26.37
C GLY A 377 -10.26 15.80 26.82
N PHE A 378 -9.15 15.15 27.18
CA PHE A 378 -7.88 15.82 27.51
C PHE A 378 -7.35 16.65 26.33
N ILE A 379 -7.29 16.08 25.12
CA ILE A 379 -6.83 16.80 23.92
C ILE A 379 -7.68 18.04 23.66
N HIS A 380 -8.99 17.90 23.73
CA HIS A 380 -9.91 19.00 23.50
C HIS A 380 -9.75 20.11 24.56
N GLY A 381 -9.59 19.73 25.82
CA GLY A 381 -9.31 20.65 26.92
C GLY A 381 -8.01 21.41 26.69
N ALA A 382 -6.92 20.71 26.35
CA ALA A 382 -5.61 21.30 26.11
C ALA A 382 -5.64 22.26 24.90
N LEU A 383 -6.28 21.90 23.80
CA LEU A 383 -6.44 22.78 22.63
C LEU A 383 -7.27 24.02 22.94
N LYS A 384 -8.30 23.89 23.76
CA LYS A 384 -9.13 25.01 24.19
C LYS A 384 -8.32 25.95 25.09
N GLU A 385 -7.53 25.45 26.02
CA GLU A 385 -6.65 26.26 26.88
C GLU A 385 -5.50 26.92 26.09
N ALA A 386 -4.99 26.25 25.07
CA ALA A 386 -4.00 26.81 24.14
C ALA A 386 -4.61 27.79 23.12
N SER A 387 -5.84 28.26 23.35
CA SER A 387 -6.55 29.22 22.48
C SER A 387 -6.56 28.83 21.01
N PHE A 388 -6.75 27.54 20.74
CA PHE A 388 -6.82 27.05 19.36
C PHE A 388 -8.08 27.54 18.67
N GLU A 389 -7.93 28.47 17.74
CA GLU A 389 -8.98 28.99 16.89
C GLU A 389 -8.72 28.63 15.43
N THR A 390 -9.66 27.95 14.79
CA THR A 390 -9.58 27.70 13.35
C THR A 390 -9.85 28.96 12.56
N GLY A 391 -8.91 29.37 11.73
CA GLY A 391 -9.05 30.53 10.86
C GLY A 391 -10.13 30.34 9.80
N ASP A 392 -10.79 31.44 9.42
CA ASP A 392 -11.90 31.43 8.46
C ASP A 392 -11.46 31.49 6.99
N ASN A 393 -10.18 31.21 6.71
CA ASN A 393 -9.62 31.35 5.38
C ASN A 393 -10.08 30.19 4.47
N LYS A 394 -11.16 30.45 3.72
CA LYS A 394 -11.92 29.47 2.92
C LYS A 394 -11.24 29.05 1.60
N ASP A 395 -10.20 29.76 1.13
CA ASP A 395 -9.76 29.67 -0.27
C ASP A 395 -9.17 28.31 -0.67
N THR A 396 -8.38 27.65 0.16
CA THR A 396 -7.77 26.33 -0.17
C THR A 396 -8.82 25.21 -0.14
N TYR A 397 -9.78 25.28 0.78
CA TYR A 397 -10.93 24.36 0.83
C TYR A 397 -11.90 24.56 -0.33
N LEU A 398 -12.12 25.79 -0.73
CA LEU A 398 -12.98 26.11 -1.87
C LEU A 398 -12.46 25.46 -3.16
N MET A 399 -11.15 25.56 -3.43
CA MET A 399 -10.55 24.96 -4.62
C MET A 399 -10.69 23.42 -4.62
N THR A 400 -10.38 22.76 -3.50
CA THR A 400 -10.57 21.29 -3.34
C THR A 400 -12.05 20.92 -3.52
N HIS A 401 -12.96 21.70 -2.93
CA HIS A 401 -14.40 21.46 -3.04
C HIS A 401 -14.92 21.61 -4.48
N TYR A 402 -14.47 22.63 -5.23
CA TYR A 402 -14.84 22.79 -6.62
C TYR A 402 -14.32 21.65 -7.50
N ILE A 403 -13.07 21.25 -7.32
CA ILE A 403 -12.47 20.13 -8.06
C ILE A 403 -13.23 18.83 -7.73
N ASP A 404 -13.48 18.56 -6.44
CA ASP A 404 -14.22 17.36 -6.02
C ASP A 404 -15.64 17.36 -6.57
N ARG A 405 -16.33 18.51 -6.60
CA ARG A 405 -17.67 18.60 -7.18
C ARG A 405 -17.71 18.18 -8.66
N ALA A 406 -16.63 18.41 -9.42
CA ALA A 406 -16.51 17.94 -10.80
C ALA A 406 -16.10 16.47 -10.87
N ILE A 407 -15.02 16.08 -10.16
CA ILE A 407 -14.41 14.74 -10.23
C ILE A 407 -15.32 13.67 -9.63
N THR A 408 -16.00 13.96 -8.53
CA THR A 408 -16.90 13.01 -7.86
C THR A 408 -18.37 13.15 -8.27
N ASN A 409 -18.65 13.94 -9.29
CA ASN A 409 -20.00 14.13 -9.82
C ASN A 409 -20.58 12.81 -10.35
N LYS A 410 -21.87 12.58 -10.11
CA LYS A 410 -22.59 11.36 -10.54
C LYS A 410 -22.45 11.05 -12.03
N TYR A 411 -22.44 12.08 -12.87
CA TYR A 411 -22.39 11.94 -14.34
C TYR A 411 -21.00 12.16 -14.91
N LEU A 412 -20.21 13.11 -14.36
CA LEU A 412 -18.89 13.47 -14.85
C LEU A 412 -17.76 12.62 -14.24
N GLY A 413 -17.95 12.05 -13.06
CA GLY A 413 -16.90 11.33 -12.35
C GLY A 413 -16.33 10.16 -13.14
N PHE A 414 -17.18 9.32 -13.71
CA PHE A 414 -16.73 8.19 -14.55
C PHE A 414 -16.07 8.63 -15.86
N PRO A 415 -16.63 9.55 -16.67
CA PRO A 415 -15.96 10.08 -17.86
C PRO A 415 -14.61 10.71 -17.58
N ILE A 416 -14.49 11.54 -16.53
CA ILE A 416 -13.21 12.17 -16.14
C ILE A 416 -12.19 11.08 -15.75
N PHE A 417 -12.62 10.08 -14.97
CA PHE A 417 -11.80 8.98 -14.56
C PHE A 417 -11.28 8.18 -15.77
N ILE A 418 -12.15 7.82 -16.71
CA ILE A 418 -11.77 7.12 -17.96
C ILE A 418 -10.80 7.97 -18.78
N ALA A 419 -11.05 9.29 -18.91
CA ALA A 419 -10.17 10.19 -19.63
C ALA A 419 -8.77 10.29 -19.00
N MET A 420 -8.68 10.32 -17.66
CA MET A 420 -7.39 10.32 -16.96
C MET A 420 -6.60 9.03 -17.19
N ILE A 421 -7.28 7.89 -17.14
CA ILE A 421 -6.65 6.59 -17.43
C ILE A 421 -6.23 6.50 -18.88
N TRP A 422 -7.10 6.92 -19.81
CA TRP A 422 -6.78 6.95 -21.22
C TRP A 422 -5.53 7.84 -21.48
N LEU A 423 -5.50 9.04 -20.92
CA LEU A 423 -4.35 9.94 -21.03
C LEU A 423 -3.07 9.31 -20.49
N MET A 424 -3.15 8.64 -19.32
CA MET A 424 -2.01 7.95 -18.73
C MET A 424 -1.46 6.87 -19.67
N PHE A 425 -2.33 6.05 -20.26
CA PHE A 425 -1.91 5.00 -21.17
C PHE A 425 -1.41 5.58 -22.50
N GLU A 426 -2.12 6.54 -23.06
CA GLU A 426 -1.72 7.18 -24.32
C GLU A 426 -0.32 7.77 -24.23
N VAL A 427 -0.04 8.56 -23.19
CA VAL A 427 1.29 9.13 -22.99
C VAL A 427 2.33 8.05 -22.69
N THR A 428 1.98 7.02 -21.92
CA THR A 428 2.90 5.93 -21.58
C THR A 428 3.34 5.16 -22.84
N PHE A 429 2.42 4.84 -23.73
CA PHE A 429 2.73 4.08 -24.93
C PHE A 429 3.31 4.96 -26.05
N SER A 430 2.70 6.10 -26.33
CA SER A 430 3.17 6.98 -27.42
C SER A 430 4.52 7.62 -27.11
N LEU A 431 4.69 8.20 -25.90
CA LEU A 431 5.96 8.84 -25.52
C LEU A 431 7.04 7.79 -25.19
N GLY A 432 6.62 6.66 -24.61
CA GLY A 432 7.52 5.58 -24.23
C GLY A 432 8.17 4.86 -25.42
N GLN A 433 7.53 4.89 -26.57
CA GLN A 433 8.04 4.22 -27.78
C GLN A 433 9.40 4.77 -28.21
N TYR A 434 9.58 6.08 -28.26
CA TYR A 434 10.84 6.69 -28.70
C TYR A 434 12.09 6.23 -27.91
N PRO A 435 12.12 6.30 -26.57
CA PRO A 435 13.28 5.79 -25.84
C PRO A 435 13.37 4.26 -25.89
N MET A 436 12.28 3.53 -26.10
CA MET A 436 12.34 2.08 -26.33
C MET A 436 13.09 1.75 -27.60
N ASP A 437 12.76 2.39 -28.72
CA ASP A 437 13.41 2.18 -30.02
C ASP A 437 14.92 2.50 -29.94
N TRP A 438 15.30 3.53 -29.16
CA TRP A 438 16.72 3.85 -28.94
C TRP A 438 17.44 2.77 -28.14
N ILE A 439 16.80 2.25 -27.10
CA ILE A 439 17.39 1.17 -26.27
C ILE A 439 17.46 -0.12 -27.09
N GLU A 440 16.44 -0.45 -27.86
CA GLU A 440 16.41 -1.61 -28.74
C GLU A 440 17.53 -1.56 -29.78
N SER A 441 17.70 -0.42 -30.47
CA SER A 441 18.80 -0.19 -31.40
C SER A 441 20.15 -0.31 -30.71
N PHE A 442 20.30 0.20 -29.48
CA PHE A 442 21.54 0.08 -28.71
C PHE A 442 21.83 -1.37 -28.31
N VAL A 443 20.84 -2.11 -27.86
CA VAL A 443 20.96 -3.53 -27.50
C VAL A 443 21.31 -4.37 -28.74
N GLY A 444 20.68 -4.09 -29.87
CA GLY A 444 21.01 -4.71 -31.17
C GLY A 444 22.45 -4.44 -31.56
N TRP A 445 22.88 -3.19 -31.49
CA TRP A 445 24.26 -2.80 -31.78
C TRP A 445 25.29 -3.50 -30.88
N VAL A 446 25.01 -3.62 -29.57
CA VAL A 446 25.87 -4.39 -28.65
C VAL A 446 25.87 -5.87 -29.04
N GLY A 447 24.74 -6.44 -29.44
CA GLY A 447 24.60 -7.81 -29.90
C GLY A 447 25.46 -8.06 -31.16
N GLU A 448 25.45 -7.15 -32.14
CA GLU A 448 26.28 -7.23 -33.36
C GLU A 448 27.76 -7.15 -33.06
N ILE A 449 28.21 -6.24 -32.17
CA ILE A 449 29.62 -6.13 -31.77
C ILE A 449 30.11 -7.41 -31.12
N VAL A 450 29.36 -7.93 -30.18
CA VAL A 450 29.72 -9.18 -29.48
C VAL A 450 29.67 -10.35 -30.46
N GLY A 451 28.64 -10.43 -31.31
CA GLY A 451 28.50 -11.45 -32.35
C GLY A 451 29.63 -11.46 -33.37
N SER A 452 30.13 -10.29 -33.78
CA SER A 452 31.25 -10.18 -34.70
C SER A 452 32.62 -10.45 -34.06
N SER A 453 32.74 -10.25 -32.74
CA SER A 453 34.02 -10.37 -32.01
C SER A 453 34.28 -11.79 -31.49
N MET A 454 33.27 -12.67 -31.48
CA MET A 454 33.37 -14.03 -30.91
C MET A 454 33.30 -15.10 -32.01
N PRO A 455 34.09 -16.19 -31.90
CA PRO A 455 33.97 -17.34 -32.80
C PRO A 455 32.59 -18.01 -32.66
N GLU A 456 32.11 -18.60 -33.76
CA GLU A 456 30.85 -19.35 -33.76
C GLU A 456 30.89 -20.49 -32.76
N GLY A 457 29.78 -20.63 -31.97
CA GLY A 457 29.69 -21.70 -30.98
C GLY A 457 28.65 -21.40 -29.90
N PRO A 458 28.40 -22.37 -29.01
CA PRO A 458 27.38 -22.27 -27.95
C PRO A 458 27.56 -21.07 -27.01
N LEU A 459 28.83 -20.68 -26.78
CA LEU A 459 29.12 -19.55 -25.89
C LEU A 459 28.69 -18.21 -26.51
N LYS A 460 28.94 -18.04 -27.83
CA LYS A 460 28.47 -16.87 -28.58
C LYS A 460 26.95 -16.78 -28.54
N ALA A 461 26.26 -17.86 -28.92
CA ALA A 461 24.77 -17.92 -28.88
C ALA A 461 24.20 -17.68 -27.47
N MET A 462 24.85 -18.22 -26.43
CA MET A 462 24.42 -17.94 -25.05
C MET A 462 24.51 -16.46 -24.69
N ILE A 463 25.57 -15.77 -25.10
CA ILE A 463 25.75 -14.35 -24.75
C ILE A 463 24.85 -13.47 -25.63
N THR A 464 24.78 -13.73 -26.96
CA THR A 464 23.95 -12.90 -27.86
C THR A 464 22.47 -13.12 -27.64
N ASP A 465 21.99 -14.34 -27.69
CA ASP A 465 20.56 -14.65 -27.69
C ASP A 465 20.03 -14.87 -26.25
N GLY A 466 20.80 -15.56 -25.43
CA GLY A 466 20.41 -15.85 -24.05
C GLY A 466 20.52 -14.66 -23.12
N ILE A 467 21.65 -13.95 -23.09
CA ILE A 467 21.92 -12.85 -22.15
C ILE A 467 21.50 -11.51 -22.74
N ILE A 468 22.09 -11.12 -23.90
CA ILE A 468 21.83 -9.80 -24.49
C ILE A 468 20.38 -9.73 -24.99
N GLY A 469 19.90 -10.72 -25.71
CA GLY A 469 18.50 -10.80 -26.15
C GLY A 469 17.52 -10.87 -24.99
N GLY A 470 17.76 -11.74 -24.01
CA GLY A 470 16.87 -11.94 -22.87
C GLY A 470 16.85 -10.78 -21.87
N VAL A 471 17.99 -10.22 -21.50
CA VAL A 471 18.06 -9.04 -20.61
C VAL A 471 17.68 -7.77 -21.36
N GLY A 472 18.09 -7.67 -22.64
CA GLY A 472 17.77 -6.55 -23.50
C GLY A 472 16.28 -6.34 -23.66
N SER A 473 15.52 -7.41 -23.92
CA SER A 473 14.06 -7.34 -24.04
C SER A 473 13.38 -6.71 -22.81
N VAL A 474 13.93 -6.89 -21.62
CA VAL A 474 13.40 -6.30 -20.38
C VAL A 474 13.81 -4.85 -20.21
N ILE A 475 15.05 -4.51 -20.56
CA ILE A 475 15.57 -3.13 -20.45
C ILE A 475 14.85 -2.22 -21.45
N VAL A 476 14.49 -2.72 -22.61
CA VAL A 476 13.69 -2.00 -23.62
C VAL A 476 12.39 -1.46 -23.03
N PHE A 477 11.70 -2.20 -22.16
CA PHE A 477 10.44 -1.76 -21.52
C PHE A 477 10.62 -0.82 -20.32
N LEU A 478 11.86 -0.59 -19.86
CA LEU A 478 12.12 0.27 -18.70
C LEU A 478 11.56 1.70 -18.85
N PRO A 479 11.69 2.39 -19.99
CA PRO A 479 11.12 3.73 -20.17
C PRO A 479 9.60 3.77 -19.98
N GLN A 480 8.86 2.82 -20.55
CA GLN A 480 7.41 2.74 -20.37
C GLN A 480 7.05 2.55 -18.90
N ILE A 481 7.76 1.69 -18.20
CA ILE A 481 7.55 1.44 -16.77
C ILE A 481 7.85 2.70 -15.95
N LEU A 482 8.90 3.47 -16.29
CA LEU A 482 9.22 4.73 -15.61
C LEU A 482 8.14 5.78 -15.86
N ILE A 483 7.63 5.93 -17.08
CA ILE A 483 6.56 6.87 -17.41
C ILE A 483 5.28 6.46 -16.66
N LEU A 484 4.93 5.18 -16.63
CA LEU A 484 3.80 4.67 -15.88
C LEU A 484 3.93 4.99 -14.38
N TYR A 485 5.10 4.75 -13.78
CA TYR A 485 5.35 5.11 -12.38
C TYR A 485 5.28 6.61 -12.12
N PHE A 486 5.73 7.43 -13.08
CA PHE A 486 5.61 8.89 -12.99
C PHE A 486 4.15 9.33 -12.87
N PHE A 487 3.26 8.81 -13.73
CA PHE A 487 1.83 9.11 -13.66
C PHE A 487 1.17 8.61 -12.38
N ILE A 488 1.56 7.41 -11.93
CA ILE A 488 1.05 6.86 -10.67
C ILE A 488 1.45 7.74 -9.49
N SER A 489 2.74 8.12 -9.40
CA SER A 489 3.23 9.04 -8.37
C SER A 489 2.50 10.39 -8.44
N PHE A 490 2.26 10.92 -9.64
CA PHE A 490 1.50 12.14 -9.82
C PHE A 490 0.07 12.02 -9.28
N MET A 491 -0.63 10.94 -9.62
CA MET A 491 -2.00 10.70 -9.15
C MET A 491 -2.04 10.46 -7.63
N GLU A 492 -1.03 9.78 -7.07
CA GLU A 492 -0.90 9.51 -5.64
C GLU A 492 -0.64 10.81 -4.88
N ASP A 493 0.41 11.56 -5.23
CA ASP A 493 0.84 12.76 -4.54
C ASP A 493 -0.16 13.92 -4.71
N SER A 494 -0.90 13.96 -5.82
CA SER A 494 -1.96 14.97 -6.04
C SER A 494 -3.21 14.73 -5.20
N GLY A 495 -3.41 13.51 -4.64
CA GLY A 495 -4.61 13.11 -3.93
C GLY A 495 -5.74 12.58 -4.84
N TYR A 496 -5.51 12.49 -6.16
CA TYR A 496 -6.52 11.96 -7.11
C TYR A 496 -6.81 10.47 -6.88
N MET A 497 -5.79 9.69 -6.47
CA MET A 497 -5.93 8.25 -6.20
C MET A 497 -7.01 7.93 -5.16
N ALA A 498 -7.11 8.74 -4.10
CA ALA A 498 -8.14 8.59 -3.08
C ALA A 498 -9.55 8.76 -3.68
N ARG A 499 -9.73 9.73 -4.60
CA ARG A 499 -11.01 9.97 -5.29
C ARG A 499 -11.35 8.85 -6.26
N ALA A 500 -10.38 8.35 -7.00
CA ALA A 500 -10.56 7.18 -7.89
C ALA A 500 -11.00 5.94 -7.08
N ALA A 501 -10.35 5.66 -5.95
CA ALA A 501 -10.75 4.57 -5.06
C ALA A 501 -12.15 4.79 -4.46
N PHE A 502 -12.49 6.03 -4.11
CA PHE A 502 -13.83 6.41 -3.63
C PHE A 502 -14.94 6.16 -4.68
N ILE A 503 -14.70 6.53 -5.94
CA ILE A 503 -15.66 6.30 -7.03
C ILE A 503 -15.89 4.81 -7.27
N MET A 504 -14.84 4.01 -7.20
CA MET A 504 -14.85 2.60 -7.57
C MET A 504 -15.14 1.64 -6.40
N ASP A 505 -15.20 2.13 -5.15
CA ASP A 505 -15.33 1.26 -3.98
C ASP A 505 -16.55 0.35 -4.03
N LYS A 506 -17.72 0.87 -4.40
CA LYS A 506 -18.95 0.07 -4.50
C LYS A 506 -18.81 -1.12 -5.46
N LEU A 507 -18.09 -0.93 -6.59
CA LEU A 507 -17.84 -1.99 -7.55
C LEU A 507 -16.89 -3.03 -6.96
N MET A 508 -15.80 -2.57 -6.35
CA MET A 508 -14.80 -3.44 -5.72
C MET A 508 -15.39 -4.23 -4.56
N HIS A 509 -16.23 -3.61 -3.74
CA HIS A 509 -16.90 -4.30 -2.64
C HIS A 509 -17.80 -5.44 -3.12
N LYS A 510 -18.53 -5.25 -4.22
CA LYS A 510 -19.32 -6.34 -4.85
C LYS A 510 -18.45 -7.52 -5.33
N MET A 511 -17.17 -7.28 -5.58
CA MET A 511 -16.17 -8.31 -5.89
C MET A 511 -15.54 -8.95 -4.65
N GLY A 512 -15.85 -8.47 -3.44
CA GLY A 512 -15.22 -8.87 -2.18
C GLY A 512 -13.83 -8.27 -1.97
N LEU A 513 -13.58 -7.08 -2.55
CA LEU A 513 -12.32 -6.36 -2.51
C LEU A 513 -12.47 -4.98 -1.88
N HIS A 514 -11.38 -4.41 -1.42
CA HIS A 514 -11.30 -3.02 -0.97
C HIS A 514 -11.24 -2.06 -2.16
N GLY A 515 -11.79 -0.84 -2.06
CA GLY A 515 -11.79 0.16 -3.13
C GLY A 515 -10.40 0.47 -3.70
N LYS A 516 -9.37 0.49 -2.86
CA LYS A 516 -7.97 0.68 -3.28
C LYS A 516 -7.43 -0.44 -4.20
N SER A 517 -8.08 -1.61 -4.24
CA SER A 517 -7.69 -2.72 -5.15
C SER A 517 -7.89 -2.38 -6.62
N PHE A 518 -8.75 -1.42 -6.91
CA PHE A 518 -9.02 -0.98 -8.28
C PHE A 518 -7.78 -0.44 -9.00
N ILE A 519 -6.92 0.26 -8.29
CA ILE A 519 -5.71 0.88 -8.83
C ILE A 519 -4.72 -0.16 -9.37
N PRO A 520 -4.26 -1.15 -8.56
CA PRO A 520 -3.46 -2.26 -9.09
C PRO A 520 -4.10 -2.97 -10.28
N LEU A 521 -5.44 -3.17 -10.26
CA LEU A 521 -6.12 -3.86 -11.37
C LEU A 521 -6.03 -3.08 -12.69
N ILE A 522 -6.20 -1.76 -12.66
CA ILE A 522 -6.00 -0.91 -13.86
C ILE A 522 -4.54 -0.95 -14.32
N MET A 523 -3.59 -0.86 -13.39
CA MET A 523 -2.16 -0.96 -13.74
C MET A 523 -1.82 -2.29 -14.41
N GLY A 524 -2.56 -3.36 -14.07
CA GLY A 524 -2.40 -4.68 -14.66
C GLY A 524 -2.61 -4.71 -16.18
N PHE A 525 -3.37 -3.79 -16.75
CA PHE A 525 -3.49 -3.64 -18.21
C PHE A 525 -2.20 -3.12 -18.86
N GLY A 526 -1.38 -2.38 -18.15
CA GLY A 526 -0.04 -1.99 -18.60
C GLY A 526 0.97 -3.10 -18.33
N CYS A 527 1.27 -3.37 -17.07
CA CYS A 527 2.21 -4.40 -16.63
C CYS A 527 1.84 -4.96 -15.25
N ASN A 528 1.79 -6.29 -15.14
CA ASN A 528 1.42 -6.96 -13.90
C ASN A 528 2.47 -6.80 -12.78
N VAL A 529 3.75 -6.63 -13.11
CA VAL A 529 4.82 -6.50 -12.10
C VAL A 529 4.65 -5.24 -11.24
N PRO A 530 4.59 -4.02 -11.82
CA PRO A 530 4.30 -2.83 -11.03
C PRO A 530 2.91 -2.88 -10.37
N ALA A 531 1.93 -3.52 -11.00
CA ALA A 531 0.60 -3.71 -10.43
C ALA A 531 0.63 -4.52 -9.12
N VAL A 532 1.38 -5.63 -9.09
CA VAL A 532 1.60 -6.43 -7.87
C VAL A 532 2.32 -5.60 -6.79
N MET A 533 3.34 -4.82 -7.16
CA MET A 533 4.03 -3.94 -6.20
C MET A 533 3.12 -2.84 -5.65
N ALA A 534 2.18 -2.33 -6.45
CA ALA A 534 1.22 -1.31 -6.02
C ALA A 534 0.19 -1.83 -5.01
N THR A 535 0.00 -3.15 -4.89
CA THR A 535 -0.90 -3.73 -3.87
C THR A 535 -0.49 -3.42 -2.43
N ARG A 536 0.71 -2.91 -2.20
CA ARG A 536 1.19 -2.43 -0.88
C ARG A 536 0.31 -1.32 -0.30
N THR A 537 -0.37 -0.55 -1.14
CA THR A 537 -1.30 0.51 -0.71
C THR A 537 -2.60 -0.03 -0.12
N ILE A 538 -2.85 -1.34 -0.24
CA ILE A 538 -4.06 -2.00 0.28
C ILE A 538 -3.80 -2.45 1.72
N GLU A 539 -4.53 -1.88 2.66
CA GLU A 539 -4.39 -2.13 4.11
C GLU A 539 -4.84 -3.54 4.51
N SER A 540 -5.93 -4.04 3.90
CA SER A 540 -6.45 -5.39 4.16
C SER A 540 -5.53 -6.46 3.58
N LYS A 541 -4.91 -7.28 4.41
CA LYS A 541 -4.09 -8.44 3.99
C LYS A 541 -4.87 -9.38 3.07
N ARG A 542 -6.16 -9.61 3.37
CA ARG A 542 -7.08 -10.43 2.58
C ARG A 542 -7.27 -9.84 1.18
N SER A 543 -7.72 -8.59 1.10
CA SER A 543 -7.95 -7.91 -0.18
C SER A 543 -6.65 -7.74 -0.98
N ARG A 544 -5.52 -7.47 -0.32
CA ARG A 544 -4.19 -7.39 -0.94
C ARG A 544 -3.81 -8.71 -1.61
N LEU A 545 -3.96 -9.84 -0.90
CA LEU A 545 -3.62 -11.15 -1.43
C LEU A 545 -4.54 -11.56 -2.59
N ILE A 546 -5.86 -11.37 -2.46
CA ILE A 546 -6.81 -11.66 -3.54
C ILE A 546 -6.48 -10.81 -4.77
N THR A 547 -6.21 -9.51 -4.59
CA THR A 547 -5.83 -8.62 -5.68
C THR A 547 -4.58 -9.11 -6.41
N MET A 548 -3.51 -9.49 -5.67
CA MET A 548 -2.31 -10.07 -6.28
C MET A 548 -2.60 -11.34 -7.08
N LEU A 549 -3.50 -12.19 -6.61
CA LEU A 549 -3.84 -13.43 -7.28
C LEU A 549 -4.65 -13.22 -8.57
N ILE A 550 -5.54 -12.23 -8.63
CA ILE A 550 -6.36 -11.97 -9.82
C ILE A 550 -5.70 -11.07 -10.87
N LEU A 551 -4.64 -10.32 -10.50
CA LEU A 551 -3.89 -9.45 -11.41
C LEU A 551 -3.45 -10.14 -12.72
N PRO A 552 -2.98 -11.39 -12.72
CA PRO A 552 -2.59 -12.09 -13.96
C PRO A 552 -3.71 -12.23 -15.01
N MET A 553 -4.97 -12.06 -14.62
CA MET A 553 -6.12 -12.09 -15.55
C MET A 553 -6.28 -10.77 -16.33
N MET A 554 -5.66 -9.68 -15.87
CA MET A 554 -5.63 -8.43 -16.62
C MET A 554 -4.67 -8.58 -17.81
N SER A 555 -5.16 -8.22 -19.00
CA SER A 555 -4.37 -8.31 -20.23
C SER A 555 -3.28 -7.23 -20.23
N CYS A 556 -2.03 -7.61 -20.00
CA CYS A 556 -0.90 -6.67 -20.05
C CYS A 556 -0.45 -6.38 -21.49
N SER A 557 0.30 -5.29 -21.68
CA SER A 557 0.81 -4.85 -22.99
C SER A 557 1.66 -5.90 -23.72
N ALA A 558 2.42 -6.71 -22.97
CA ALA A 558 3.25 -7.79 -23.52
C ALA A 558 2.46 -8.89 -24.25
N ARG A 559 1.14 -8.96 -24.09
CA ARG A 559 0.26 -9.88 -24.82
C ARG A 559 -0.24 -9.30 -26.15
N LEU A 560 -0.18 -7.98 -26.34
CA LEU A 560 -0.69 -7.33 -27.55
C LEU A 560 -0.06 -7.83 -28.85
N PRO A 561 1.25 -8.05 -28.97
CA PRO A 561 1.86 -8.53 -30.22
C PRO A 561 1.25 -9.86 -30.69
N ILE A 562 1.07 -10.81 -29.76
CA ILE A 562 0.47 -12.09 -30.12
C ILE A 562 -1.01 -11.98 -30.46
N TYR A 563 -1.76 -11.08 -29.79
CA TYR A 563 -3.16 -10.83 -30.14
C TYR A 563 -3.27 -10.25 -31.53
N ILE A 564 -2.46 -9.24 -31.88
CA ILE A 564 -2.46 -8.62 -33.19
C ILE A 564 -2.09 -9.65 -34.25
N MET A 565 -1.06 -10.45 -34.02
CA MET A 565 -0.61 -11.49 -34.96
C MET A 565 -1.71 -12.53 -35.24
N ILE A 566 -2.25 -13.16 -34.22
CA ILE A 566 -3.25 -14.24 -34.38
C ILE A 566 -4.60 -13.69 -34.89
N ILE A 567 -5.05 -12.55 -34.36
CA ILE A 567 -6.29 -11.92 -34.81
C ILE A 567 -6.16 -11.45 -36.25
N GLY A 568 -5.02 -10.86 -36.64
CA GLY A 568 -4.75 -10.45 -38.00
C GLY A 568 -4.71 -11.61 -38.99
N THR A 569 -4.22 -12.78 -38.53
CA THR A 569 -4.10 -13.99 -39.34
C THR A 569 -5.46 -14.69 -39.60
N PHE A 570 -6.30 -14.85 -38.58
CA PHE A 570 -7.49 -15.71 -38.66
C PHE A 570 -8.82 -14.97 -38.80
N PHE A 571 -8.88 -13.68 -38.48
CA PHE A 571 -10.15 -12.94 -38.42
C PHE A 571 -10.20 -11.81 -39.44
N ALA A 572 -11.32 -11.75 -40.20
CA ALA A 572 -11.56 -10.67 -41.14
C ALA A 572 -11.54 -9.31 -40.44
N ARG A 573 -11.01 -8.26 -41.11
CA ARG A 573 -10.76 -6.91 -40.58
C ARG A 573 -11.95 -6.33 -39.80
N GLN A 574 -13.17 -6.59 -40.25
CA GLN A 574 -14.40 -6.13 -39.59
C GLN A 574 -14.67 -6.74 -38.21
N TYR A 575 -14.12 -7.95 -37.92
CA TYR A 575 -14.31 -8.64 -36.63
C TYR A 575 -13.12 -8.52 -35.69
N GLN A 576 -11.97 -8.06 -36.15
CA GLN A 576 -10.72 -7.99 -35.36
C GLN A 576 -10.90 -7.21 -34.06
N SER A 577 -11.52 -6.02 -34.14
CA SER A 577 -11.79 -5.19 -32.96
C SER A 577 -12.74 -5.87 -31.98
N MET A 578 -13.75 -6.59 -32.47
CA MET A 578 -14.71 -7.30 -31.64
C MET A 578 -14.06 -8.47 -30.89
N VAL A 579 -13.21 -9.22 -31.59
CA VAL A 579 -12.44 -10.32 -30.99
C VAL A 579 -11.48 -9.77 -29.91
N MET A 580 -10.74 -8.73 -30.22
CA MET A 580 -9.86 -8.07 -29.24
C MET A 580 -10.66 -7.61 -28.00
N PHE A 581 -11.76 -6.92 -28.18
CA PHE A 581 -12.61 -6.44 -27.10
C PHE A 581 -13.18 -7.57 -26.23
N SER A 582 -13.56 -8.71 -26.88
CA SER A 582 -14.05 -9.88 -26.16
C SER A 582 -13.02 -10.46 -25.19
N LEU A 583 -11.73 -10.49 -25.57
CA LEU A 583 -10.66 -10.97 -24.70
C LEU A 583 -10.52 -10.09 -23.43
N TYR A 584 -10.58 -8.76 -23.58
CA TYR A 584 -10.52 -7.86 -22.42
C TYR A 584 -11.71 -8.06 -21.48
N ILE A 585 -12.91 -8.17 -22.03
CA ILE A 585 -14.13 -8.43 -21.22
C ILE A 585 -14.02 -9.76 -20.49
N ILE A 586 -13.61 -10.83 -21.18
CA ILE A 586 -13.46 -12.15 -20.54
C ILE A 586 -12.45 -12.09 -19.40
N GLY A 587 -11.32 -11.42 -19.60
CA GLY A 587 -10.33 -11.22 -18.52
C GLY A 587 -10.92 -10.55 -17.29
N ILE A 588 -11.69 -9.46 -17.48
CA ILE A 588 -12.38 -8.76 -16.39
C ILE A 588 -13.43 -9.66 -15.72
N VAL A 589 -14.25 -10.34 -16.51
CA VAL A 589 -15.30 -11.25 -15.96
C VAL A 589 -14.67 -12.37 -15.15
N MET A 590 -13.60 -12.99 -15.65
CA MET A 590 -12.87 -14.03 -14.93
C MET A 590 -12.25 -13.51 -13.64
N ALA A 591 -11.67 -12.32 -13.66
CA ALA A 591 -11.14 -11.67 -12.45
C ALA A 591 -12.25 -11.45 -11.39
N VAL A 592 -13.44 -11.01 -11.81
CA VAL A 592 -14.60 -10.83 -10.92
C VAL A 592 -15.05 -12.16 -10.33
N LEU A 593 -15.18 -13.20 -11.15
CA LEU A 593 -15.62 -14.52 -10.71
C LEU A 593 -14.64 -15.15 -9.71
N ILE A 594 -13.36 -15.12 -10.04
CA ILE A 594 -12.31 -15.69 -9.19
C ILE A 594 -12.13 -14.88 -7.91
N SER A 595 -12.23 -13.56 -7.99
CA SER A 595 -12.20 -12.70 -6.79
C SER A 595 -13.29 -13.09 -5.81
N ARG A 596 -14.52 -13.26 -6.27
CA ARG A 596 -15.66 -13.72 -5.44
C ARG A 596 -15.43 -15.12 -4.88
N LEU A 597 -14.92 -16.03 -5.71
CA LEU A 597 -14.62 -17.39 -5.29
C LEU A 597 -13.58 -17.41 -4.17
N PHE A 598 -12.47 -16.69 -4.33
CA PHE A 598 -11.42 -16.62 -3.35
C PHE A 598 -11.84 -15.89 -2.06
N SER A 599 -12.61 -14.82 -2.22
CA SER A 599 -13.15 -14.07 -1.08
C SER A 599 -14.10 -14.92 -0.23
N LYS A 600 -14.89 -15.83 -0.84
CA LYS A 600 -15.88 -16.62 -0.13
C LYS A 600 -15.33 -17.93 0.44
N TYR A 601 -14.42 -18.61 -0.27
CA TYR A 601 -14.05 -20.00 0.04
C TYR A 601 -12.57 -20.20 0.40
N LEU A 602 -11.65 -19.40 -0.13
CA LEU A 602 -10.22 -19.67 0.01
C LEU A 602 -9.55 -18.81 1.08
N ILE A 603 -9.89 -17.53 1.15
CA ILE A 603 -9.21 -16.56 2.01
C ILE A 603 -10.29 -15.97 2.92
N SER A 604 -10.53 -16.64 4.05
CA SER A 604 -11.41 -16.14 5.12
C SER A 604 -10.65 -15.13 5.98
N GLY A 605 -11.34 -14.10 6.45
CA GLY A 605 -10.81 -13.06 7.33
C GLY A 605 -11.85 -11.96 7.49
N GLU A 606 -11.76 -11.20 8.56
CA GLU A 606 -12.58 -10.02 8.74
C GLU A 606 -12.19 -8.96 7.69
N ASP A 607 -13.19 -8.36 7.06
CA ASP A 607 -12.97 -7.23 6.18
C ASP A 607 -12.57 -6.02 7.03
N THR A 608 -11.45 -5.40 6.72
CA THR A 608 -11.12 -4.11 7.33
C THR A 608 -12.12 -3.07 6.87
N PRO A 609 -12.64 -2.24 7.79
CA PRO A 609 -13.60 -1.21 7.45
C PRO A 609 -13.00 -0.26 6.39
N PHE A 610 -13.86 0.17 5.46
CA PHE A 610 -13.48 1.15 4.45
C PHE A 610 -13.56 2.55 5.07
N VAL A 611 -12.54 2.93 5.78
CA VAL A 611 -12.40 4.31 6.26
C VAL A 611 -11.24 4.95 5.50
N MET A 612 -11.56 5.87 4.61
CA MET A 612 -10.57 6.50 3.74
C MET A 612 -10.60 8.03 3.88
N GLU A 613 -9.44 8.58 4.18
CA GLU A 613 -9.24 10.03 4.13
C GLU A 613 -9.15 10.51 2.70
N LEU A 614 -9.73 11.66 2.44
CA LEU A 614 -9.61 12.36 1.19
C LEU A 614 -8.72 13.59 1.40
N PRO A 615 -7.38 13.44 1.21
CA PRO A 615 -6.45 14.53 1.43
C PRO A 615 -6.76 15.71 0.49
N PRO A 616 -6.48 16.96 0.86
CA PRO A 616 -6.63 18.10 -0.04
C PRO A 616 -5.75 17.92 -1.28
N TYR A 617 -6.19 18.49 -2.41
CA TYR A 617 -5.36 18.45 -3.62
C TYR A 617 -4.09 19.26 -3.43
N ARG A 618 -2.96 18.66 -3.80
CA ARG A 618 -1.64 19.29 -3.76
C ARG A 618 -0.93 19.04 -5.08
N PHE A 619 -0.29 20.06 -5.63
CA PHE A 619 0.59 19.86 -6.79
C PHE A 619 1.93 19.28 -6.31
N PRO A 620 2.30 18.08 -6.75
CA PRO A 620 3.58 17.47 -6.38
C PRO A 620 4.74 18.25 -7.01
N THR A 621 5.89 18.28 -6.32
CA THR A 621 7.10 18.91 -6.87
C THR A 621 7.75 17.97 -7.89
N ALA A 622 8.22 18.52 -9.02
CA ALA A 622 8.88 17.74 -10.08
C ALA A 622 10.07 16.93 -9.53
N LYS A 623 10.82 17.48 -8.58
CA LYS A 623 11.96 16.79 -7.93
C LYS A 623 11.51 15.57 -7.10
N ALA A 624 10.40 15.66 -6.38
CA ALA A 624 9.86 14.53 -5.61
C ALA A 624 9.38 13.43 -6.55
N MET A 625 8.61 13.79 -7.60
CA MET A 625 8.13 12.84 -8.60
C MET A 625 9.28 12.11 -9.31
N ALA A 626 10.29 12.83 -9.76
CA ALA A 626 11.46 12.23 -10.41
C ALA A 626 12.21 11.26 -9.48
N ARG A 627 12.37 11.63 -8.19
CA ARG A 627 13.00 10.76 -7.18
C ARG A 627 12.16 9.50 -6.95
N HIS A 628 10.86 9.62 -6.72
CA HIS A 628 9.96 8.48 -6.51
C HIS A 628 9.94 7.54 -7.73
N THR A 629 9.84 8.10 -8.93
CA THR A 629 9.90 7.32 -10.18
C THR A 629 11.21 6.56 -10.29
N TRP A 630 12.34 7.21 -10.05
CA TRP A 630 13.67 6.58 -10.10
C TRP A 630 13.85 5.49 -9.05
N GLU A 631 13.41 5.72 -7.81
CA GLU A 631 13.46 4.71 -6.74
C GLU A 631 12.63 3.47 -7.10
N LYS A 632 11.44 3.64 -7.64
CA LYS A 632 10.59 2.53 -8.12
C LYS A 632 11.23 1.79 -9.29
N GLY A 633 11.80 2.51 -10.26
CA GLY A 633 12.52 1.92 -11.38
C GLY A 633 13.78 1.15 -10.94
N LYS A 634 14.55 1.71 -10.01
CA LYS A 634 15.72 1.03 -9.41
C LYS A 634 15.31 -0.25 -8.66
N GLN A 635 14.21 -0.21 -7.90
CA GLN A 635 13.67 -1.39 -7.21
C GLN A 635 13.23 -2.46 -8.21
N TYR A 636 12.58 -2.06 -9.32
CA TYR A 636 12.20 -2.97 -10.41
C TYR A 636 13.43 -3.68 -10.97
N LEU A 637 14.44 -2.95 -11.42
CA LEU A 637 15.68 -3.51 -11.99
C LEU A 637 16.41 -4.43 -11.00
N LYS A 638 16.53 -4.01 -9.73
CA LYS A 638 17.21 -4.80 -8.70
C LYS A 638 16.48 -6.11 -8.38
N LYS A 639 15.15 -6.10 -8.35
CA LYS A 639 14.36 -7.29 -8.00
C LYS A 639 14.18 -8.24 -9.18
N MET A 640 14.04 -7.71 -10.39
CA MET A 640 13.68 -8.49 -11.59
C MET A 640 14.88 -8.90 -12.43
N GLY A 641 15.93 -8.08 -12.52
CA GLY A 641 17.07 -8.33 -13.43
C GLY A 641 17.75 -9.68 -13.22
N GLY A 642 18.02 -10.07 -11.97
CA GLY A 642 18.66 -11.37 -11.70
C GLY A 642 17.75 -12.57 -12.01
N VAL A 643 16.46 -12.47 -11.71
CA VAL A 643 15.50 -13.56 -11.98
C VAL A 643 15.30 -13.75 -13.47
N ILE A 644 15.19 -12.63 -14.21
CA ILE A 644 15.00 -12.66 -15.66
C ILE A 644 16.25 -13.20 -16.36
N LEU A 645 17.44 -12.78 -15.95
CA LEU A 645 18.70 -13.29 -16.50
C LEU A 645 18.78 -14.80 -16.41
N VAL A 646 18.53 -15.37 -15.22
CA VAL A 646 18.55 -16.83 -15.02
C VAL A 646 17.48 -17.52 -15.87
N ALA A 647 16.26 -16.97 -15.89
CA ALA A 647 15.18 -17.53 -16.71
C ALA A 647 15.49 -17.50 -18.21
N SER A 648 16.04 -16.39 -18.72
CA SER A 648 16.43 -16.27 -20.14
C SER A 648 17.49 -17.28 -20.54
N ILE A 649 18.51 -17.49 -19.70
CA ILE A 649 19.55 -18.50 -19.96
C ILE A 649 18.95 -19.92 -19.99
N ILE A 650 18.02 -20.24 -19.08
CA ILE A 650 17.36 -21.56 -19.04
C ILE A 650 16.51 -21.75 -20.30
N VAL A 651 15.68 -20.78 -20.69
CA VAL A 651 14.82 -20.85 -21.89
C VAL A 651 15.68 -20.97 -23.13
N TRP A 652 16.76 -20.17 -23.25
CA TRP A 652 17.72 -20.28 -24.34
C TRP A 652 18.35 -21.68 -24.39
N ALA A 653 18.83 -22.22 -23.29
CA ALA A 653 19.46 -23.52 -23.28
C ALA A 653 18.47 -24.64 -23.70
N LEU A 654 17.22 -24.58 -23.27
CA LEU A 654 16.20 -25.55 -23.70
C LEU A 654 15.86 -25.43 -25.19
N GLY A 655 15.93 -24.23 -25.78
CA GLY A 655 15.69 -23.97 -27.22
C GLY A 655 16.92 -24.26 -28.08
N TYR A 656 18.13 -24.12 -27.53
CA TYR A 656 19.40 -24.30 -28.30
C TYR A 656 19.84 -25.78 -28.36
N PHE A 657 19.69 -26.53 -27.26
CA PHE A 657 20.14 -27.91 -27.18
C PHE A 657 19.02 -28.92 -27.45
N PRO A 658 19.37 -30.10 -28.10
CA PRO A 658 20.61 -30.44 -28.79
C PRO A 658 20.81 -29.59 -30.04
N HIS A 659 22.04 -29.17 -30.31
CA HIS A 659 22.38 -28.31 -31.48
C HIS A 659 23.07 -29.09 -32.58
N ASN A 660 22.65 -28.88 -33.85
CA ASN A 660 23.26 -29.49 -35.00
C ASN A 660 23.31 -28.45 -36.13
N ASP A 661 24.52 -28.05 -36.52
CA ASP A 661 24.78 -26.98 -37.52
C ASP A 661 24.23 -27.32 -38.92
N GLN A 662 23.83 -28.57 -39.19
CA GLN A 662 23.31 -29.03 -40.51
C GLN A 662 21.80 -28.86 -40.64
N LEU A 663 21.10 -28.49 -39.58
CA LEU A 663 19.64 -28.37 -39.55
C LEU A 663 19.19 -26.91 -39.79
N THR A 664 18.03 -26.79 -40.45
CA THR A 664 17.36 -25.49 -40.55
C THR A 664 16.90 -25.01 -39.16
N GLN A 665 16.69 -23.70 -38.98
CA GLN A 665 16.23 -23.17 -37.70
C GLN A 665 14.93 -23.84 -37.20
N ARG A 666 14.01 -24.20 -38.10
CA ARG A 666 12.78 -24.92 -37.79
C ARG A 666 13.07 -26.34 -37.29
N GLU A 667 13.89 -27.12 -38.01
CA GLU A 667 14.27 -28.48 -37.60
C GLU A 667 15.05 -28.47 -36.31
N GLN A 668 15.90 -27.44 -36.10
CA GLN A 668 16.63 -27.26 -34.86
C GLN A 668 15.70 -27.04 -33.68
N GLN A 669 14.67 -26.20 -33.82
CA GLN A 669 13.69 -25.98 -32.75
C GLN A 669 12.82 -27.24 -32.52
N GLU A 670 12.47 -27.97 -33.58
CA GLU A 670 11.72 -29.22 -33.51
C GLU A 670 12.46 -30.31 -32.70
N GLN A 671 13.79 -30.39 -32.87
CA GLN A 671 14.67 -31.35 -32.19
C GLN A 671 15.18 -30.84 -30.85
N SER A 672 14.99 -29.57 -30.50
CA SER A 672 15.42 -28.98 -29.26
C SER A 672 14.67 -29.58 -28.06
N TYR A 673 15.20 -29.43 -26.84
CA TYR A 673 14.52 -29.89 -25.63
C TYR A 673 13.14 -29.24 -25.48
N ILE A 674 12.99 -27.96 -25.83
CA ILE A 674 11.68 -27.29 -25.78
C ILE A 674 10.69 -27.87 -26.79
N GLY A 675 11.16 -28.25 -28.00
CA GLY A 675 10.37 -28.96 -29.01
C GLY A 675 9.94 -30.34 -28.56
N MET A 676 10.85 -31.11 -27.96
CA MET A 676 10.53 -32.45 -27.42
C MET A 676 9.50 -32.36 -26.28
N ILE A 677 9.62 -31.34 -25.41
CA ILE A 677 8.65 -31.10 -24.35
C ILE A 677 7.28 -30.72 -24.95
N GLY A 678 7.25 -29.87 -25.99
CA GLY A 678 6.04 -29.48 -26.70
C GLY A 678 5.29 -30.71 -27.25
N LYS A 679 6.01 -31.60 -27.99
CA LYS A 679 5.44 -32.85 -28.52
C LYS A 679 4.96 -33.82 -27.42
N THR A 680 5.62 -33.82 -26.28
CA THR A 680 5.23 -34.68 -25.14
C THR A 680 3.95 -34.18 -24.49
N ILE A 681 3.73 -32.85 -24.45
CA ILE A 681 2.60 -32.20 -23.81
C ILE A 681 1.38 -32.07 -24.75
N GLU A 682 1.59 -32.10 -26.08
CA GLU A 682 0.54 -32.00 -27.10
C GLU A 682 -0.73 -32.81 -26.80
N PRO A 683 -0.70 -34.10 -26.33
CA PRO A 683 -1.89 -34.83 -26.01
C PRO A 683 -2.78 -34.20 -24.94
N VAL A 684 -2.20 -33.39 -24.05
CA VAL A 684 -2.93 -32.69 -22.99
C VAL A 684 -3.66 -31.46 -23.54
N PHE A 685 -3.15 -30.87 -24.64
CA PHE A 685 -3.72 -29.68 -25.28
C PHE A 685 -4.58 -29.97 -26.52
N ARG A 686 -4.53 -31.18 -27.04
CA ARG A 686 -5.42 -31.65 -28.14
C ARG A 686 -6.90 -31.35 -27.92
N PRO A 687 -7.49 -31.45 -26.71
CA PRO A 687 -8.90 -31.11 -26.46
C PRO A 687 -9.24 -29.64 -26.78
N GLN A 688 -8.25 -28.79 -26.97
CA GLN A 688 -8.36 -27.33 -27.26
C GLN A 688 -8.03 -27.05 -28.74
N GLY A 689 -7.64 -28.07 -29.52
CA GLY A 689 -7.23 -27.92 -30.91
C GLY A 689 -5.82 -27.38 -31.12
N PHE A 690 -4.94 -27.49 -30.11
CA PHE A 690 -3.55 -27.00 -30.20
C PHE A 690 -2.66 -28.11 -30.75
N ASP A 691 -1.66 -27.69 -31.53
CA ASP A 691 -0.55 -28.51 -31.99
C ASP A 691 0.70 -28.27 -31.12
N TRP A 692 1.72 -29.11 -31.29
CA TRP A 692 2.96 -28.97 -30.55
C TRP A 692 3.69 -27.62 -30.74
N LYS A 693 3.49 -26.94 -31.89
CA LYS A 693 4.10 -25.63 -32.16
C LYS A 693 3.49 -24.54 -31.31
N LEU A 694 2.16 -24.53 -31.16
CA LEU A 694 1.45 -23.65 -30.24
C LEU A 694 1.87 -23.91 -28.80
N ASP A 695 2.08 -25.19 -28.42
CA ASP A 695 2.50 -25.56 -27.07
C ASP A 695 3.93 -25.08 -26.78
N VAL A 696 4.87 -25.18 -27.76
CA VAL A 696 6.21 -24.59 -27.65
C VAL A 696 6.12 -23.06 -27.48
N GLY A 697 5.25 -22.40 -28.22
CA GLY A 697 4.95 -20.97 -28.02
C GLY A 697 4.51 -20.66 -26.60
N LEU A 698 3.59 -21.44 -26.01
CA LEU A 698 3.12 -21.27 -24.64
C LEU A 698 4.24 -21.45 -23.61
N ILE A 699 5.12 -22.45 -23.80
CA ILE A 699 6.26 -22.71 -22.91
C ILE A 699 7.27 -21.56 -22.96
N SER A 700 7.61 -21.08 -24.15
CA SER A 700 8.54 -19.95 -24.31
C SER A 700 7.99 -18.67 -23.67
N GLY A 701 6.67 -18.47 -23.72
CA GLY A 701 5.96 -17.37 -23.07
C GLY A 701 5.93 -17.39 -21.54
N ILE A 702 6.41 -18.43 -20.90
CA ILE A 702 6.64 -18.47 -19.45
C ILE A 702 7.75 -17.47 -19.06
N GLY A 703 8.79 -17.37 -19.87
CA GLY A 703 9.87 -16.41 -19.68
C GLY A 703 9.38 -14.97 -19.82
N ALA A 704 8.94 -14.64 -21.02
CA ALA A 704 8.37 -13.36 -21.40
C ALA A 704 7.29 -13.54 -22.46
N LYS A 705 6.17 -12.81 -22.35
CA LYS A 705 4.98 -13.05 -23.19
C LYS A 705 5.20 -12.69 -24.66
N GLU A 706 6.04 -11.70 -24.94
CA GLU A 706 6.40 -11.25 -26.28
C GLU A 706 7.16 -12.32 -27.08
N ILE A 707 7.90 -13.22 -26.40
CA ILE A 707 8.62 -14.31 -27.03
C ILE A 707 7.68 -15.30 -27.75
N VAL A 708 6.42 -15.41 -27.29
CA VAL A 708 5.44 -16.29 -27.95
C VAL A 708 5.26 -15.94 -29.43
N ALA A 709 5.13 -14.64 -29.74
CA ALA A 709 4.92 -14.21 -31.13
C ALA A 709 6.14 -14.48 -32.00
N SER A 710 7.36 -14.20 -31.51
CA SER A 710 8.59 -14.48 -32.26
C SER A 710 8.84 -15.98 -32.41
N THR A 711 8.58 -16.79 -31.38
CA THR A 711 8.70 -18.26 -31.46
C THR A 711 7.75 -18.85 -32.52
N LEU A 712 6.48 -18.42 -32.51
CA LEU A 712 5.51 -18.86 -33.52
C LEU A 712 5.87 -18.36 -34.92
N GLY A 713 6.35 -17.14 -35.04
CA GLY A 713 6.88 -16.62 -36.32
C GLY A 713 7.96 -17.48 -36.91
N VAL A 714 8.92 -17.97 -36.08
CA VAL A 714 10.00 -18.87 -36.53
C VAL A 714 9.48 -20.25 -36.87
N LEU A 715 8.59 -20.84 -36.06
CA LEU A 715 8.06 -22.21 -36.25
C LEU A 715 7.14 -22.34 -37.49
N TYR A 716 6.50 -21.24 -37.91
CA TYR A 716 5.62 -21.19 -39.05
C TYR A 716 6.20 -20.41 -40.24
N ALA A 717 7.44 -19.90 -40.18
CA ALA A 717 8.12 -19.31 -41.35
C ALA A 717 8.77 -20.38 -42.25
N ASP A 718 8.50 -20.37 -43.56
CA ASP A 718 9.25 -21.17 -44.52
C ASP A 718 10.53 -20.44 -44.95
N ASN A 719 11.65 -21.18 -45.04
CA ASN A 719 12.98 -20.65 -45.21
C ASN A 719 13.26 -20.00 -46.59
N GLU A 720 12.35 -19.99 -47.58
CA GLU A 720 12.64 -19.54 -48.91
C GLU A 720 12.14 -18.15 -49.32
N SER A 721 11.31 -17.48 -48.48
CA SER A 721 10.65 -16.23 -48.92
C SER A 721 10.90 -14.97 -48.08
N VAL A 722 11.71 -15.03 -47.03
CA VAL A 722 11.92 -13.87 -46.15
C VAL A 722 13.24 -13.11 -46.36
N ALA A 723 14.13 -13.64 -47.24
CA ALA A 723 15.47 -13.08 -47.37
C ALA A 723 15.60 -11.92 -48.37
N ASP A 724 14.56 -11.59 -49.18
CA ASP A 724 14.80 -10.70 -50.34
C ASP A 724 13.76 -9.57 -50.59
N ASP A 725 12.92 -9.19 -49.62
CA ASP A 725 12.05 -8.03 -49.81
C ASP A 725 12.18 -7.01 -48.68
N SER A 726 13.07 -6.03 -48.95
CA SER A 726 13.27 -4.81 -48.15
C SER A 726 12.19 -3.72 -48.36
N ASP A 727 11.01 -4.06 -48.87
CA ASP A 727 9.93 -3.09 -49.09
C ASP A 727 8.89 -3.15 -47.97
N ALA A 728 8.82 -2.05 -47.22
CA ALA A 728 8.12 -1.81 -45.96
C ALA A 728 6.58 -1.74 -46.04
N ASP A 729 5.88 -2.23 -47.05
CA ASP A 729 4.44 -2.02 -47.26
C ASP A 729 3.58 -3.30 -47.29
N ASN A 730 4.10 -4.47 -46.88
CA ASN A 730 3.36 -5.73 -47.02
C ASN A 730 3.07 -6.50 -45.72
N ASP A 731 2.54 -5.85 -44.69
CA ASP A 731 1.92 -6.54 -43.52
C ASP A 731 0.82 -7.54 -43.93
N SER A 732 0.08 -7.23 -44.99
CA SER A 732 -0.96 -8.11 -45.55
C SER A 732 -0.39 -9.43 -46.09
N THR A 733 0.82 -9.44 -46.67
CA THR A 733 1.45 -10.62 -47.24
C THR A 733 1.99 -11.57 -46.15
N LYS A 734 2.59 -11.03 -45.09
CA LYS A 734 3.07 -11.81 -43.93
C LYS A 734 1.92 -12.57 -43.23
N TYR A 735 0.81 -11.90 -42.98
CA TYR A 735 -0.37 -12.53 -42.34
C TYR A 735 -1.03 -13.57 -43.24
N SER A 736 -1.02 -13.41 -44.58
CA SER A 736 -1.58 -14.39 -45.50
C SER A 736 -0.72 -15.67 -45.56
N LEU A 737 0.61 -15.54 -45.51
CA LEU A 737 1.51 -16.68 -45.49
C LEU A 737 1.36 -17.50 -44.19
N LEU A 738 1.37 -16.81 -43.06
CA LEU A 738 1.17 -17.39 -41.74
C LEU A 738 -0.19 -18.10 -41.65
N HIS A 739 -1.25 -17.51 -42.22
CA HIS A 739 -2.58 -18.12 -42.29
C HIS A 739 -2.55 -19.43 -43.06
N THR A 740 -1.92 -19.46 -44.25
CA THR A 740 -1.85 -20.63 -45.07
C THR A 740 -1.14 -21.78 -44.35
N GLN A 741 -0.05 -21.49 -43.67
CA GLN A 741 0.76 -22.48 -42.98
C GLN A 741 0.06 -23.02 -41.71
N MET A 742 -0.48 -22.14 -40.88
CA MET A 742 -1.22 -22.56 -39.67
C MET A 742 -2.48 -23.36 -40.04
N THR A 743 -3.17 -23.00 -41.14
CA THR A 743 -4.33 -23.73 -41.59
C THR A 743 -3.95 -25.11 -42.18
N ALA A 744 -2.78 -25.21 -42.85
CA ALA A 744 -2.23 -26.47 -43.34
C ALA A 744 -1.89 -27.44 -42.18
N ASP A 745 -1.45 -26.92 -41.07
CA ASP A 745 -1.23 -27.67 -39.81
C ASP A 745 -2.56 -28.02 -39.09
N GLY A 746 -3.70 -27.61 -39.62
CA GLY A 746 -5.04 -27.95 -39.05
C GLY A 746 -5.58 -26.99 -38.01
N ILE A 747 -4.95 -25.81 -37.82
CA ILE A 747 -5.42 -24.80 -36.87
C ILE A 747 -6.65 -24.07 -37.43
N THR A 748 -7.78 -24.18 -36.74
CA THR A 748 -9.03 -23.52 -37.09
C THR A 748 -9.11 -22.10 -36.44
N PRO A 749 -9.93 -21.18 -36.97
CA PRO A 749 -10.19 -19.90 -36.29
C PRO A 749 -10.70 -20.06 -34.85
N LEU A 750 -11.43 -21.15 -34.56
CA LEU A 750 -11.87 -21.48 -33.20
C LEU A 750 -10.69 -21.88 -32.31
N ALA A 751 -9.75 -22.71 -32.80
CA ALA A 751 -8.53 -23.09 -32.09
C ALA A 751 -7.66 -21.85 -31.83
N ALA A 752 -7.54 -20.97 -32.83
CA ALA A 752 -6.83 -19.70 -32.70
C ALA A 752 -7.45 -18.80 -31.60
N TYR A 753 -8.78 -18.69 -31.54
CA TYR A 753 -9.44 -17.97 -30.49
C TYR A 753 -9.22 -18.61 -29.10
N CYS A 754 -9.31 -19.92 -29.01
CA CYS A 754 -9.04 -20.66 -27.77
C CYS A 754 -7.59 -20.51 -27.31
N PHE A 755 -6.65 -20.42 -28.25
CA PHE A 755 -5.25 -20.12 -27.95
C PHE A 755 -5.09 -18.70 -27.37
N LEU A 756 -5.77 -17.69 -27.92
CA LEU A 756 -5.78 -16.34 -27.36
C LEU A 756 -6.39 -16.31 -25.95
N LEU A 757 -7.46 -17.07 -25.68
CA LEU A 757 -8.04 -17.22 -24.36
C LEU A 757 -7.06 -17.88 -23.38
N PHE A 758 -6.35 -18.89 -23.86
CA PHE A 758 -5.33 -19.55 -23.05
C PHE A 758 -4.21 -18.57 -22.71
N VAL A 759 -3.67 -17.83 -23.69
CA VAL A 759 -2.63 -16.81 -23.51
C VAL A 759 -3.10 -15.71 -22.55
N LEU A 760 -4.38 -15.37 -22.54
CA LEU A 760 -4.96 -14.40 -21.61
C LEU A 760 -4.88 -14.87 -20.15
N LEU A 761 -5.22 -16.13 -19.88
CA LEU A 761 -5.48 -16.60 -18.52
C LEU A 761 -4.33 -17.44 -17.91
N TYR A 762 -3.44 -18.02 -18.74
CA TYR A 762 -2.43 -18.96 -18.26
C TYR A 762 -1.32 -18.30 -17.46
N PHE A 763 -0.37 -19.09 -17.05
CA PHE A 763 0.81 -18.79 -16.26
C PHE A 763 1.30 -17.35 -16.47
N PRO A 764 1.37 -16.50 -15.42
CA PRO A 764 1.94 -15.15 -15.56
C PRO A 764 3.43 -15.24 -15.84
N CYS A 765 4.03 -14.18 -16.42
CA CYS A 765 5.48 -14.16 -16.65
C CYS A 765 6.27 -14.39 -15.35
N ILE A 766 7.48 -14.95 -15.47
CA ILE A 766 8.34 -15.25 -14.30
C ILE A 766 8.56 -14.01 -13.43
N ALA A 767 8.68 -12.82 -14.04
CA ALA A 767 8.81 -11.57 -13.32
C ALA A 767 7.60 -11.28 -12.40
N THR A 768 6.36 -11.59 -12.84
CA THR A 768 5.16 -11.44 -12.00
C THR A 768 5.15 -12.46 -10.85
N ILE A 769 5.57 -13.70 -11.08
CA ILE A 769 5.69 -14.72 -10.03
C ILE A 769 6.72 -14.29 -8.98
N ALA A 770 7.87 -13.77 -9.41
CA ALA A 770 8.89 -13.24 -8.51
C ALA A 770 8.39 -12.03 -7.70
N ALA A 771 7.57 -11.15 -8.32
CA ALA A 771 6.94 -10.04 -7.64
C ALA A 771 5.94 -10.53 -6.57
N ILE A 772 5.06 -11.49 -6.90
CA ILE A 772 4.12 -12.10 -5.94
C ILE A 772 4.87 -12.73 -4.77
N LYS A 773 5.94 -13.49 -5.03
CA LYS A 773 6.80 -14.06 -3.98
C LYS A 773 7.42 -12.97 -3.11
N SER A 774 7.93 -11.90 -3.71
CA SER A 774 8.54 -10.78 -2.97
C SER A 774 7.53 -10.06 -2.08
N GLU A 775 6.30 -9.84 -2.56
CA GLU A 775 5.27 -9.11 -1.84
C GLU A 775 4.53 -9.95 -0.79
N THR A 776 4.41 -11.27 -1.02
CA THR A 776 3.77 -12.19 -0.06
C THR A 776 4.76 -12.80 0.94
N GLY A 777 6.07 -12.73 0.67
CA GLY A 777 7.11 -13.42 1.42
C GLY A 777 7.09 -14.96 1.28
N SER A 778 6.20 -15.53 0.44
CA SER A 778 5.94 -16.98 0.38
C SER A 778 5.91 -17.52 -1.05
N TRP A 779 6.69 -18.57 -1.29
CA TRP A 779 6.63 -19.35 -2.52
C TRP A 779 5.29 -20.08 -2.72
N LYS A 780 4.57 -20.40 -1.62
CA LYS A 780 3.27 -21.09 -1.71
C LYS A 780 2.26 -20.31 -2.53
N TRP A 781 2.14 -19.01 -2.28
CA TRP A 781 1.21 -18.15 -3.02
C TRP A 781 1.64 -17.88 -4.46
N ALA A 782 2.94 -17.76 -4.71
CA ALA A 782 3.48 -17.61 -6.06
C ALA A 782 3.23 -18.84 -6.93
N LEU A 783 3.51 -20.05 -6.41
CA LEU A 783 3.24 -21.32 -7.09
C LEU A 783 1.74 -21.58 -7.23
N PHE A 784 0.94 -21.23 -6.23
CA PHE A 784 -0.52 -21.31 -6.32
C PHE A 784 -1.05 -20.43 -7.44
N ALA A 785 -0.56 -19.18 -7.57
CA ALA A 785 -0.93 -18.28 -8.66
C ALA A 785 -0.62 -18.89 -10.02
N ALA A 786 0.58 -19.43 -10.19
CA ALA A 786 1.00 -20.11 -11.43
C ALA A 786 0.12 -21.31 -11.77
N GLY A 787 -0.13 -22.18 -10.79
CA GLY A 787 -0.90 -23.42 -10.99
C GLY A 787 -2.37 -23.16 -11.31
N TYR A 788 -3.06 -22.34 -10.49
CA TYR A 788 -4.50 -22.13 -10.70
C TYR A 788 -4.81 -21.36 -12.00
N THR A 789 -3.97 -20.38 -12.38
CA THR A 789 -4.15 -19.64 -13.64
C THR A 789 -4.00 -20.56 -14.85
N THR A 790 -3.02 -21.48 -14.83
CA THR A 790 -2.81 -22.45 -15.90
C THR A 790 -3.98 -23.45 -15.99
N VAL A 791 -4.44 -23.98 -14.87
CA VAL A 791 -5.61 -24.87 -14.83
C VAL A 791 -6.86 -24.15 -15.31
N LEU A 792 -7.06 -22.90 -14.89
CA LEU A 792 -8.19 -22.08 -15.29
C LEU A 792 -8.17 -21.81 -16.80
N ALA A 793 -7.01 -21.48 -17.36
CA ALA A 793 -6.81 -21.27 -18.79
C ALA A 793 -7.16 -22.55 -19.57
N TRP A 794 -6.68 -23.71 -19.09
CA TRP A 794 -6.95 -25.00 -19.71
C TRP A 794 -8.45 -25.34 -19.72
N ILE A 795 -9.12 -25.19 -18.57
CA ILE A 795 -10.56 -25.46 -18.48
C ILE A 795 -11.34 -24.52 -19.38
N THR A 796 -11.05 -23.21 -19.32
CA THR A 796 -11.80 -22.20 -20.08
C THR A 796 -11.64 -22.39 -21.58
N SER A 797 -10.41 -22.60 -22.08
CA SER A 797 -10.17 -22.79 -23.50
C SER A 797 -10.73 -24.13 -24.01
N ALA A 798 -10.62 -25.20 -23.22
CA ALA A 798 -11.21 -26.51 -23.58
C ALA A 798 -12.73 -26.43 -23.65
N VAL A 799 -13.40 -25.81 -22.69
CA VAL A 799 -14.86 -25.63 -22.70
C VAL A 799 -15.31 -24.82 -23.91
N VAL A 800 -14.61 -23.70 -24.21
CA VAL A 800 -14.97 -22.88 -25.37
C VAL A 800 -14.76 -23.63 -26.68
N TYR A 801 -13.65 -24.39 -26.79
CA TYR A 801 -13.40 -25.22 -28.00
C TYR A 801 -14.45 -26.31 -28.20
N GLN A 802 -14.75 -27.09 -27.15
CA GLN A 802 -15.73 -28.17 -27.23
C GLN A 802 -17.15 -27.64 -27.50
N ILE A 803 -17.54 -26.53 -26.92
CA ILE A 803 -18.82 -25.88 -27.21
C ILE A 803 -18.82 -25.37 -28.66
N GLY A 804 -17.75 -24.70 -29.10
CA GLY A 804 -17.64 -24.17 -30.46
C GLY A 804 -17.63 -25.25 -31.54
N MET A 805 -17.18 -26.47 -31.25
CA MET A 805 -17.22 -27.60 -32.17
C MET A 805 -18.63 -28.21 -32.32
N LEU A 806 -19.59 -27.83 -31.44
CA LEU A 806 -20.98 -28.27 -31.53
C LEU A 806 -21.81 -27.40 -32.49
N PHE A 807 -21.32 -26.21 -32.82
CA PHE A 807 -21.95 -25.27 -33.76
C PHE A 807 -21.16 -25.14 -35.06
#